data_a092063f6ce1826ae55be397c2e0d8f9
#
_entry.id   a092063f6ce1826ae55be397c2e0d8f9
#
_cell.length_a   1.000
_cell.length_b   1.000
_cell.length_c   1.000
_cell.angle_alpha   90.00
_cell.angle_beta   90.00
_cell.angle_gamma   90.00
#
_symmetry.space_group_name_H-M   'P 1'
#
loop_
_entity.id
_entity.type
_entity.pdbx_description
1 polymer ?
#
loop_
_entity_poly.entity_id
_entity_poly.type
_entity_poly.pdbx_seq_one_letter_code
_entity_poly.pdbx_strand_id
1 'polypeptide(L)'
;MKKFSRALSFVMTLAMMLSGIAAAEQQYFNNGGGGEVVDPHTFTKPYAVNEVIVPADEATGQVALEAHVKNIIEVDGLKFKDLNGNGTLDVYEDWRQPVDARVDDLLNQMTLDEEIGLLWHASTGGTFTSMYPYTEEWLYSNEPTYTAADGSCYVPMYHSIISDNVTTYLHNVNGTPETLIYENNAFQEIAETARLGIPVVLSCDRSYNTWAGMVNMPNYAVGIAHDPELLYNLVAQYAKEERAIGFHVPFHSYGVEIGSWYGDDVNYIAKMVGIETKAYEENGVNACTKHFVARGGRSNYFNAKSPANLVDSWLVGWKSAVIDNGSGWIMLNNGKFLNDCNVCYDSESMAVLRQQLGYDGCVVTDWPMWMQVPSASGTTPEGLDLSTASVGELYATIFNADVDQVGCFFMVEDDVPVDYDAVIARYPGMMQPMWPNAVKEQLELGNLTQETIDKHAKRVLRNKFELGLFEDPYGNLEDALELCASDEYKAQAFDMTTIEDVYRARTAEMNAMEIQLQTESTVLLKNDNILPLKAEQKVYVAGTSKDTVAMDKKAIAAYATVVDNMEDADVIIAHVTAMDDATELLFEDAADAEKPVVLCYDGGVSNEPDAYAVNSSAAVLFLTYDCTPDHGSSMGNFYHKTLPSVLADMLYGVKAPSGKTVFEMAWTSEDAELDWGELQFDTGVDTKTRLYMAAVVRNNPTADLPTNLGDVMYPAHFGMRYDQPADITCNTLIAPQGVREVSEETSSGTRMATKVLNLAKAGETFEINFIAENNGADGYINVEVLVDGELAATKMIAVSAGSFRVVTIPLTLDAGEHVITVGGMTANLTVE
;
A
#
# COMPACT_ATOMS: atom_id res chain seq x y z
N MET A 1 -46.32 16.54 -7.36
CA MET A 1 -46.22 15.82 -8.64
C MET A 1 -44.81 15.36 -8.97
N LYS A 2 -43.73 16.06 -8.57
CA LYS A 2 -42.35 15.61 -8.80
C LYS A 2 -41.89 14.44 -7.89
N LYS A 3 -42.39 14.34 -6.63
CA LYS A 3 -42.08 13.21 -5.73
C LYS A 3 -42.75 11.89 -6.13
N PHE A 4 -43.96 11.95 -6.75
CA PHE A 4 -44.65 10.75 -7.26
C PHE A 4 -44.00 10.18 -8.54
N SER A 5 -43.37 11.03 -9.34
CA SER A 5 -42.63 10.63 -10.54
C SER A 5 -41.31 9.94 -10.20
N ARG A 6 -40.63 10.36 -9.12
CA ARG A 6 -39.40 9.72 -8.66
C ARG A 6 -39.65 8.33 -8.08
N ALA A 7 -40.68 8.17 -7.24
CA ALA A 7 -41.00 6.85 -6.69
C ALA A 7 -41.44 5.83 -7.76
N LEU A 8 -42.16 6.28 -8.82
CA LEU A 8 -42.56 5.39 -9.90
C LEU A 8 -41.42 5.07 -10.87
N SER A 9 -40.48 6.00 -11.05
CA SER A 9 -39.25 5.78 -11.79
C SER A 9 -38.35 4.80 -11.05
N PHE A 10 -38.22 4.94 -9.73
CA PHE A 10 -37.43 4.05 -8.85
C PHE A 10 -37.92 2.60 -8.90
N VAL A 11 -39.25 2.36 -8.79
CA VAL A 11 -39.81 1.01 -8.88
C VAL A 11 -39.68 0.42 -10.30
N MET A 12 -39.71 1.23 -11.36
CA MET A 12 -39.47 0.75 -12.73
C MET A 12 -37.98 0.51 -13.00
N THR A 13 -37.07 1.32 -12.47
CA THR A 13 -35.64 1.15 -12.60
C THR A 13 -35.18 -0.06 -11.81
N LEU A 14 -35.67 -0.24 -10.58
CA LEU A 14 -35.39 -1.44 -9.75
C LEU A 14 -35.94 -2.72 -10.42
N ALA A 15 -37.13 -2.70 -11.02
CA ALA A 15 -37.67 -3.85 -11.73
C ALA A 15 -36.93 -4.16 -13.05
N MET A 16 -36.34 -3.15 -13.70
CA MET A 16 -35.49 -3.35 -14.89
C MET A 16 -34.10 -3.81 -14.52
N MET A 17 -33.52 -3.32 -13.41
CA MET A 17 -32.25 -3.82 -12.86
C MET A 17 -32.38 -5.29 -12.46
N LEU A 18 -33.42 -5.68 -11.74
CA LEU A 18 -33.67 -7.06 -11.33
C LEU A 18 -33.77 -8.04 -12.51
N SER A 19 -34.19 -7.59 -13.70
CA SER A 19 -34.26 -8.45 -14.89
C SER A 19 -32.93 -8.51 -15.70
N GLY A 20 -32.05 -7.52 -15.53
CA GLY A 20 -30.72 -7.51 -16.15
C GLY A 20 -29.65 -8.17 -15.26
N ILE A 21 -29.81 -8.06 -13.94
CA ILE A 21 -28.93 -8.59 -12.92
C ILE A 21 -28.91 -10.12 -12.91
N ALA A 22 -30.03 -10.79 -13.19
CA ALA A 22 -30.09 -12.25 -13.24
C ALA A 22 -29.13 -12.91 -14.26
N ALA A 23 -28.60 -12.16 -15.22
CA ALA A 23 -27.62 -12.65 -16.18
C ALA A 23 -26.16 -12.35 -15.74
N ALA A 24 -25.94 -11.25 -15.02
CA ALA A 24 -24.63 -10.89 -14.47
C ALA A 24 -24.27 -11.71 -13.21
N GLU A 25 -25.26 -12.07 -12.40
CA GLU A 25 -25.11 -12.90 -11.19
C GLU A 25 -24.47 -14.27 -11.47
N GLN A 26 -24.64 -14.83 -12.66
CA GLN A 26 -24.11 -16.16 -12.99
C GLN A 26 -22.59 -16.23 -13.07
N GLN A 27 -21.87 -15.11 -13.20
CA GLN A 27 -20.42 -15.11 -13.44
C GLN A 27 -19.59 -14.79 -12.18
N TYR A 28 -20.12 -14.06 -11.21
CA TYR A 28 -19.35 -13.58 -10.04
C TYR A 28 -19.34 -14.53 -8.85
N PHE A 29 -20.36 -15.34 -8.65
CA PHE A 29 -20.37 -16.37 -7.60
C PHE A 29 -19.71 -17.70 -8.01
N ASN A 30 -19.19 -17.79 -9.25
CA ASN A 30 -18.66 -19.04 -9.83
C ASN A 30 -17.15 -19.13 -9.84
N ASN A 31 -16.45 -18.35 -9.02
CA ASN A 31 -14.99 -18.44 -8.91
C ASN A 31 -14.56 -19.66 -8.10
N GLY A 32 -14.54 -20.83 -8.77
CA GLY A 32 -13.73 -21.98 -8.38
C GLY A 32 -14.43 -23.13 -7.67
N GLY A 33 -15.66 -23.00 -7.23
CA GLY A 33 -16.44 -24.11 -6.70
C GLY A 33 -17.76 -24.26 -7.46
N GLY A 34 -17.96 -25.34 -8.21
CA GLY A 34 -19.15 -25.58 -9.04
C GLY A 34 -20.47 -25.73 -8.24
N GLY A 35 -20.79 -24.79 -7.39
CA GLY A 35 -22.03 -24.66 -6.63
C GLY A 35 -23.10 -23.91 -7.44
N GLU A 36 -24.36 -24.20 -7.19
CA GLU A 36 -25.54 -23.48 -7.70
C GLU A 36 -25.44 -22.00 -7.24
N VAL A 37 -25.67 -21.07 -8.15
CA VAL A 37 -25.81 -19.63 -7.83
C VAL A 37 -27.03 -19.47 -6.95
N VAL A 38 -26.83 -19.01 -5.73
CA VAL A 38 -27.93 -18.76 -4.78
C VAL A 38 -28.23 -17.28 -4.79
N ASP A 39 -29.49 -16.91 -5.06
CA ASP A 39 -29.94 -15.53 -4.90
C ASP A 39 -30.12 -15.22 -3.40
N PRO A 40 -29.27 -14.36 -2.80
CA PRO A 40 -29.33 -14.06 -1.38
C PRO A 40 -30.62 -13.37 -0.94
N HIS A 41 -31.34 -12.71 -1.85
CA HIS A 41 -32.64 -12.11 -1.56
C HIS A 41 -33.71 -13.17 -1.24
N THR A 42 -33.47 -14.45 -1.54
CA THR A 42 -34.34 -15.56 -1.19
C THR A 42 -34.13 -16.11 0.22
N PHE A 43 -33.12 -15.69 0.92
CA PHE A 43 -32.78 -16.15 2.28
C PHE A 43 -33.85 -15.75 3.30
N THR A 44 -34.14 -16.66 4.20
CA THR A 44 -35.10 -16.42 5.28
C THR A 44 -34.40 -15.81 6.49
N LYS A 45 -34.62 -14.51 6.71
CA LYS A 45 -34.07 -13.84 7.90
C LYS A 45 -34.77 -14.31 9.17
N PRO A 46 -34.05 -14.62 10.26
CA PRO A 46 -34.64 -15.05 11.55
C PRO A 46 -35.27 -13.89 12.34
N TYR A 47 -35.30 -12.70 11.79
CA TYR A 47 -35.87 -11.48 12.38
C TYR A 47 -36.74 -10.73 11.35
N ALA A 48 -37.57 -9.81 11.85
CA ALA A 48 -38.36 -8.95 11.01
C ALA A 48 -37.58 -7.70 10.64
N VAL A 49 -37.56 -7.36 9.35
CA VAL A 49 -36.98 -6.12 8.84
C VAL A 49 -38.09 -5.08 8.69
N ASN A 50 -37.88 -3.89 9.25
CA ASN A 50 -38.73 -2.71 9.12
C ASN A 50 -37.84 -1.48 8.91
N GLU A 51 -37.37 -1.30 7.69
CA GLU A 51 -36.47 -0.21 7.32
C GLU A 51 -37.11 1.16 7.60
N VAL A 52 -36.40 1.99 8.35
CA VAL A 52 -36.75 3.37 8.66
C VAL A 52 -35.55 4.28 8.39
N ILE A 53 -35.68 5.13 7.39
CA ILE A 53 -34.66 6.13 7.04
C ILE A 53 -35.15 7.52 7.51
N VAL A 54 -34.34 8.19 8.28
CA VAL A 54 -34.52 9.57 8.74
C VAL A 54 -33.47 10.45 8.10
N PRO A 55 -33.81 11.30 7.13
CA PRO A 55 -32.81 12.18 6.52
C PRO A 55 -32.31 13.23 7.51
N ALA A 56 -31.06 13.67 7.33
CA ALA A 56 -30.52 14.83 8.03
C ALA A 56 -31.35 16.08 7.71
N ASP A 57 -31.50 16.95 8.70
CA ASP A 57 -32.21 18.24 8.57
C ASP A 57 -31.43 19.34 9.33
N GLU A 58 -30.74 20.19 8.61
CA GLU A 58 -29.96 21.29 9.16
C GLU A 58 -30.81 22.28 9.97
N ALA A 59 -32.08 22.43 9.62
CA ALA A 59 -32.97 23.41 10.29
C ALA A 59 -33.33 22.99 11.72
N THR A 60 -33.40 21.70 11.97
CA THR A 60 -33.66 21.13 13.30
C THR A 60 -32.41 20.61 13.98
N GLY A 61 -31.30 20.41 13.23
CA GLY A 61 -30.08 19.78 13.69
C GLY A 61 -30.19 18.24 13.74
N GLN A 62 -31.22 17.65 13.09
CA GLN A 62 -31.37 16.20 12.97
C GLN A 62 -30.24 15.61 12.15
N VAL A 63 -29.57 14.59 12.67
CA VAL A 63 -28.60 13.77 11.90
C VAL A 63 -29.33 12.70 11.06
N ALA A 64 -28.70 12.21 10.02
CA ALA A 64 -29.22 11.05 9.29
C ALA A 64 -29.26 9.82 10.23
N LEU A 65 -30.34 9.05 10.16
CA LEU A 65 -30.47 7.79 10.88
C LEU A 65 -31.04 6.74 9.94
N GLU A 66 -30.49 5.53 10.02
CA GLU A 66 -31.04 4.38 9.35
C GLU A 66 -31.15 3.19 10.31
N ALA A 67 -32.30 2.56 10.40
CA ALA A 67 -32.58 1.39 11.21
C ALA A 67 -33.39 0.39 10.41
N HIS A 68 -33.02 -0.88 10.43
CA HIS A 68 -33.71 -1.97 9.74
C HIS A 68 -34.50 -2.86 10.72
N VAL A 69 -34.08 -2.98 11.96
CA VAL A 69 -34.66 -3.87 12.96
C VAL A 69 -35.10 -3.10 14.23
N LYS A 70 -34.32 -2.14 14.67
CA LYS A 70 -34.60 -1.34 15.86
C LYS A 70 -35.63 -0.24 15.57
N ASN A 71 -36.32 0.18 16.62
CA ASN A 71 -37.31 1.25 16.52
C ASN A 71 -36.65 2.62 16.54
N ILE A 72 -37.30 3.58 15.92
CA ILE A 72 -37.00 5.01 16.07
C ILE A 72 -37.96 5.60 17.10
N ILE A 73 -37.41 6.31 18.08
CA ILE A 73 -38.16 7.08 19.09
C ILE A 73 -38.02 8.57 18.82
N GLU A 74 -38.98 9.36 19.28
CA GLU A 74 -38.96 10.83 19.15
C GLU A 74 -38.92 11.47 20.54
N VAL A 75 -37.91 12.32 20.75
CA VAL A 75 -37.72 13.08 21.98
C VAL A 75 -37.42 14.53 21.60
N ASP A 76 -38.17 15.48 22.17
CA ASP A 76 -38.03 16.91 21.92
C ASP A 76 -38.10 17.31 20.42
N GLY A 77 -38.86 16.54 19.63
CA GLY A 77 -39.03 16.78 18.20
C GLY A 77 -37.89 16.27 17.31
N LEU A 78 -36.92 15.57 17.90
CA LEU A 78 -35.82 14.91 17.22
C LEU A 78 -35.96 13.38 17.32
N LYS A 79 -35.40 12.67 16.37
CA LYS A 79 -35.47 11.21 16.25
C LYS A 79 -34.14 10.57 16.67
N PHE A 80 -34.27 9.41 17.29
CA PHE A 80 -33.15 8.59 17.84
C PHE A 80 -33.46 7.11 17.62
N LYS A 81 -32.40 6.29 17.50
CA LYS A 81 -32.56 4.82 17.50
C LYS A 81 -32.72 4.33 18.94
N ASP A 82 -33.71 3.50 19.20
CA ASP A 82 -33.91 2.77 20.47
C ASP A 82 -33.15 1.46 20.37
N LEU A 83 -31.82 1.51 20.59
CA LEU A 83 -30.89 0.42 20.29
C LEU A 83 -31.01 -0.74 21.27
N ASN A 84 -31.34 -0.46 22.56
CA ASN A 84 -31.57 -1.51 23.54
C ASN A 84 -33.06 -1.94 23.66
N GLY A 85 -33.94 -1.26 22.91
CA GLY A 85 -35.37 -1.61 22.83
C GLY A 85 -36.17 -1.33 24.12
N ASN A 86 -35.70 -0.43 24.99
CA ASN A 86 -36.35 -0.12 26.25
C ASN A 86 -37.43 0.99 26.14
N GLY A 87 -37.50 1.67 24.99
CA GLY A 87 -38.46 2.73 24.69
C GLY A 87 -38.16 4.07 25.34
N THR A 88 -36.95 4.26 25.88
CA THR A 88 -36.45 5.52 26.47
C THR A 88 -35.13 5.89 25.83
N LEU A 89 -34.85 7.18 25.72
CA LEU A 89 -33.58 7.65 25.16
C LEU A 89 -32.47 7.53 26.21
N ASP A 90 -31.56 6.59 26.01
CA ASP A 90 -30.35 6.46 26.85
C ASP A 90 -29.24 7.42 26.35
N VAL A 91 -28.22 7.65 27.18
CA VAL A 91 -27.17 8.59 26.83
C VAL A 91 -26.39 8.10 25.61
N TYR A 92 -26.13 6.81 25.47
CA TYR A 92 -25.38 6.27 24.33
C TYR A 92 -26.17 6.33 23.01
N GLU A 93 -27.49 6.40 23.05
CA GLU A 93 -28.39 6.54 21.89
C GLU A 93 -28.56 8.01 21.47
N ASP A 94 -28.30 8.95 22.39
CA ASP A 94 -28.45 10.39 22.14
C ASP A 94 -27.21 10.93 21.40
N TRP A 95 -27.29 11.02 20.08
CA TRP A 95 -26.25 11.55 19.20
C TRP A 95 -25.84 13.00 19.48
N ARG A 96 -26.57 13.75 20.33
CA ARG A 96 -26.23 15.11 20.77
C ARG A 96 -25.19 15.10 21.91
N GLN A 97 -25.00 13.95 22.58
CA GLN A 97 -24.08 13.83 23.70
C GLN A 97 -22.62 13.71 23.18
N PRO A 98 -21.64 14.17 23.98
CA PRO A 98 -20.24 13.91 23.66
C PRO A 98 -19.94 12.42 23.53
N VAL A 99 -19.06 12.03 22.59
CA VAL A 99 -18.68 10.62 22.32
C VAL A 99 -18.26 9.91 23.62
N ASP A 100 -17.40 10.54 24.43
CA ASP A 100 -16.93 9.91 25.68
C ASP A 100 -18.07 9.61 26.65
N ALA A 101 -19.08 10.48 26.74
CA ALA A 101 -20.24 10.24 27.59
C ALA A 101 -21.11 9.07 27.05
N ARG A 102 -21.23 8.94 25.73
CA ARG A 102 -21.92 7.83 25.09
C ARG A 102 -21.18 6.50 25.30
N VAL A 103 -19.85 6.53 25.16
CA VAL A 103 -18.98 5.35 25.41
C VAL A 103 -19.10 4.89 26.87
N ASP A 104 -19.00 5.81 27.82
CA ASP A 104 -19.10 5.47 29.25
C ASP A 104 -20.48 4.90 29.60
N ASP A 105 -21.56 5.47 29.07
CA ASP A 105 -22.92 4.97 29.31
C ASP A 105 -23.13 3.58 28.71
N LEU A 106 -22.69 3.33 27.49
CA LEU A 106 -22.79 2.05 26.83
C LEU A 106 -21.99 0.98 27.58
N LEU A 107 -20.73 1.28 27.93
CA LEU A 107 -19.87 0.34 28.66
C LEU A 107 -20.48 -0.05 30.02
N ASN A 108 -21.08 0.90 30.75
CA ASN A 108 -21.77 0.61 32.02
C ASN A 108 -23.00 -0.32 31.86
N GLN A 109 -23.54 -0.45 30.65
CA GLN A 109 -24.66 -1.35 30.35
C GLN A 109 -24.20 -2.72 29.82
N MET A 110 -22.93 -2.84 29.42
CA MET A 110 -22.36 -4.07 28.87
C MET A 110 -22.11 -5.13 29.95
N THR A 111 -22.17 -6.38 29.53
CA THR A 111 -21.67 -7.52 30.28
C THR A 111 -20.20 -7.76 29.94
N LEU A 112 -19.47 -8.46 30.80
CA LEU A 112 -18.08 -8.85 30.53
C LEU A 112 -17.93 -9.62 29.19
N ASP A 113 -18.90 -10.45 28.83
CA ASP A 113 -18.89 -11.18 27.57
C ASP A 113 -18.99 -10.26 26.34
N GLU A 114 -19.83 -9.24 26.44
CA GLU A 114 -19.94 -8.21 25.39
C GLU A 114 -18.68 -7.36 25.29
N GLU A 115 -18.05 -7.00 26.42
CA GLU A 115 -16.77 -6.29 26.43
C GLU A 115 -15.65 -7.13 25.81
N ILE A 116 -15.52 -8.41 26.20
CA ILE A 116 -14.53 -9.33 25.62
C ILE A 116 -14.78 -9.51 24.11
N GLY A 117 -16.05 -9.57 23.67
CA GLY A 117 -16.40 -9.65 22.24
C GLY A 117 -15.86 -8.49 21.41
N LEU A 118 -15.75 -7.29 22.00
CA LEU A 118 -15.14 -6.13 21.32
C LEU A 118 -13.64 -6.26 21.07
N LEU A 119 -12.94 -7.11 21.84
CA LEU A 119 -11.48 -7.28 21.75
C LEU A 119 -11.06 -8.17 20.58
N TRP A 120 -12.01 -8.69 19.84
CA TRP A 120 -11.77 -9.57 18.70
C TRP A 120 -12.06 -8.87 17.39
N HIS A 121 -11.11 -8.97 16.47
CA HIS A 121 -11.28 -8.59 15.07
C HIS A 121 -11.29 -9.88 14.24
N ALA A 122 -12.46 -10.44 14.05
CA ALA A 122 -12.62 -11.72 13.37
C ALA A 122 -12.50 -11.59 11.85
N SER A 123 -12.46 -12.71 11.14
CA SER A 123 -12.54 -12.76 9.68
C SER A 123 -13.81 -13.49 9.27
N THR A 124 -14.50 -13.01 8.25
CA THR A 124 -15.75 -13.62 7.76
C THR A 124 -15.52 -14.90 6.96
N GLY A 125 -14.30 -15.13 6.48
CA GLY A 125 -13.95 -16.30 5.68
C GLY A 125 -12.46 -16.55 5.62
N GLY A 126 -12.07 -17.57 4.84
CA GLY A 126 -10.67 -17.90 4.62
C GLY A 126 -9.95 -16.75 3.92
N THR A 127 -8.77 -16.44 4.40
CA THR A 127 -7.88 -15.43 3.87
C THR A 127 -7.56 -15.65 2.41
N PHE A 128 -7.32 -14.58 1.69
CA PHE A 128 -6.75 -14.49 0.32
C PHE A 128 -7.44 -15.31 -0.78
N THR A 129 -8.44 -16.08 -0.47
CA THR A 129 -9.30 -16.70 -1.47
C THR A 129 -10.75 -16.40 -1.12
N SER A 130 -11.47 -15.83 -2.03
CA SER A 130 -12.89 -15.50 -1.99
C SER A 130 -13.83 -16.71 -1.79
N MET A 131 -13.47 -17.64 -0.91
CA MET A 131 -14.23 -18.86 -0.68
C MET A 131 -14.72 -18.90 0.75
N TYR A 132 -15.80 -18.18 1.01
CA TYR A 132 -16.69 -18.49 2.12
C TYR A 132 -18.01 -19.00 1.53
N PRO A 133 -18.68 -19.86 2.28
CA PRO A 133 -19.93 -20.43 1.79
C PRO A 133 -21.04 -19.38 1.94
N TYR A 134 -21.28 -18.60 0.89
CA TYR A 134 -22.40 -17.66 0.90
C TYR A 134 -23.72 -18.41 0.84
N THR A 135 -24.18 -18.85 2.02
CA THR A 135 -25.42 -19.61 2.20
C THR A 135 -26.28 -19.00 3.29
N GLU A 136 -27.59 -19.31 3.26
CA GLU A 136 -28.51 -18.90 4.33
C GLU A 136 -28.05 -19.41 5.71
N GLU A 137 -27.52 -20.65 5.78
CA GLU A 137 -27.01 -21.22 7.01
C GLU A 137 -25.77 -20.49 7.54
N TRP A 138 -24.82 -20.16 6.67
CA TRP A 138 -23.64 -19.40 7.09
C TRP A 138 -24.02 -18.01 7.59
N LEU A 139 -24.99 -17.36 6.96
CA LEU A 139 -25.35 -15.99 7.33
C LEU A 139 -26.24 -15.93 8.57
N TYR A 140 -27.25 -16.82 8.68
CA TYR A 140 -28.34 -16.68 9.64
C TYR A 140 -28.49 -17.82 10.66
N SER A 141 -27.65 -18.88 10.62
CA SER A 141 -27.71 -19.92 11.63
C SER A 141 -27.22 -19.42 12.98
N ASN A 142 -27.87 -19.87 14.06
CA ASN A 142 -27.40 -19.67 15.42
C ASN A 142 -26.64 -20.91 15.98
N GLU A 143 -26.35 -21.88 15.13
CA GLU A 143 -25.50 -23.00 15.54
C GLU A 143 -24.04 -22.51 15.63
N PRO A 144 -23.23 -23.04 16.55
CA PRO A 144 -21.84 -22.59 16.77
C PRO A 144 -20.91 -22.89 15.59
N THR A 145 -21.30 -23.82 14.73
CA THR A 145 -20.51 -24.19 13.56
C THR A 145 -21.40 -24.50 12.36
N TYR A 146 -20.90 -24.16 11.18
CA TYR A 146 -21.43 -24.52 9.88
C TYR A 146 -20.36 -25.29 9.09
N THR A 147 -20.72 -26.44 8.52
CA THR A 147 -19.83 -27.24 7.68
C THR A 147 -20.26 -27.12 6.22
N ALA A 148 -19.45 -26.49 5.42
CA ALA A 148 -19.68 -26.34 3.99
C ALA A 148 -19.57 -27.67 3.22
N ALA A 149 -20.07 -27.68 1.98
CA ALA A 149 -20.10 -28.90 1.14
C ALA A 149 -18.71 -29.49 0.85
N ASP A 150 -17.67 -28.67 0.84
CA ASP A 150 -16.27 -29.09 0.73
C ASP A 150 -15.70 -29.65 2.04
N GLY A 151 -16.50 -29.57 3.11
CA GLY A 151 -16.18 -30.00 4.46
C GLY A 151 -15.44 -28.94 5.29
N SER A 152 -15.33 -27.68 4.82
CA SER A 152 -14.80 -26.57 5.62
C SER A 152 -15.76 -26.19 6.74
N CYS A 153 -15.22 -25.82 7.92
CA CYS A 153 -16.00 -25.37 9.04
C CYS A 153 -15.88 -23.86 9.19
N TYR A 154 -17.02 -23.22 9.42
CA TYR A 154 -17.15 -21.77 9.63
C TYR A 154 -18.01 -21.52 10.87
N VAL A 155 -17.89 -20.34 11.46
CA VAL A 155 -18.86 -19.84 12.43
C VAL A 155 -19.89 -19.02 11.66
N PRO A 156 -21.19 -19.32 11.80
CA PRO A 156 -22.23 -18.48 11.19
C PRO A 156 -22.19 -17.06 11.73
N MET A 157 -22.45 -16.10 10.84
CA MET A 157 -22.38 -14.67 11.19
C MET A 157 -23.38 -14.31 12.29
N TYR A 158 -24.59 -14.86 12.24
CA TYR A 158 -25.57 -14.64 13.29
C TYR A 158 -25.08 -15.15 14.67
N HIS A 159 -24.46 -16.33 14.71
CA HIS A 159 -23.88 -16.87 15.97
C HIS A 159 -22.75 -15.99 16.48
N SER A 160 -21.82 -15.63 15.61
CA SER A 160 -20.66 -14.81 15.95
C SER A 160 -21.05 -13.42 16.51
N ILE A 161 -22.03 -12.78 15.89
CA ILE A 161 -22.48 -11.45 16.32
C ILE A 161 -23.33 -11.53 17.60
N ILE A 162 -24.25 -12.50 17.71
CA ILE A 162 -25.24 -12.55 18.78
C ILE A 162 -24.76 -13.33 19.99
N SER A 163 -24.10 -14.50 19.79
CA SER A 163 -23.69 -15.38 20.88
C SER A 163 -22.26 -15.06 21.35
N ASP A 164 -21.38 -14.76 20.41
CA ASP A 164 -19.96 -14.46 20.68
C ASP A 164 -19.69 -12.97 20.87
N ASN A 165 -20.68 -12.12 20.60
CA ASN A 165 -20.63 -10.66 20.73
C ASN A 165 -19.52 -9.98 19.88
N VAL A 166 -19.08 -10.63 18.79
CA VAL A 166 -18.06 -10.05 17.91
C VAL A 166 -18.70 -9.00 17.02
N THR A 167 -18.10 -7.82 16.98
CA THR A 167 -18.62 -6.68 16.21
C THR A 167 -17.59 -6.00 15.34
N THR A 168 -16.49 -6.68 15.04
CA THR A 168 -15.45 -6.18 14.11
C THR A 168 -14.96 -7.33 13.24
N TYR A 169 -15.00 -7.15 11.90
CA TYR A 169 -14.65 -8.21 10.96
C TYR A 169 -13.77 -7.71 9.83
N LEU A 170 -12.75 -8.50 9.52
CA LEU A 170 -12.07 -8.44 8.24
C LEU A 170 -12.94 -9.17 7.20
N HIS A 171 -13.42 -8.43 6.21
CA HIS A 171 -14.34 -8.91 5.20
C HIS A 171 -13.74 -8.73 3.80
N ASN A 172 -12.81 -9.60 3.45
CA ASN A 172 -12.12 -9.59 2.17
C ASN A 172 -12.94 -10.33 1.12
N VAL A 173 -13.79 -9.61 0.44
CA VAL A 173 -14.73 -10.14 -0.57
C VAL A 173 -14.71 -9.29 -1.84
N ASN A 174 -15.05 -9.93 -2.94
CA ASN A 174 -15.23 -9.28 -4.23
C ASN A 174 -16.69 -9.46 -4.68
N GLY A 175 -17.28 -8.39 -5.17
CA GLY A 175 -18.65 -8.43 -5.63
C GLY A 175 -19.06 -7.18 -6.39
N THR A 176 -20.31 -7.17 -6.87
CA THR A 176 -20.94 -5.94 -7.33
C THR A 176 -21.33 -5.08 -6.12
N PRO A 177 -21.51 -3.76 -6.27
CA PRO A 177 -22.01 -2.91 -5.18
C PRO A 177 -23.26 -3.45 -4.53
N GLU A 178 -24.20 -3.96 -5.31
CA GLU A 178 -25.45 -4.54 -4.81
C GLU A 178 -25.20 -5.76 -3.91
N THR A 179 -24.35 -6.68 -4.34
CA THR A 179 -24.03 -7.88 -3.59
C THR A 179 -23.33 -7.55 -2.28
N LEU A 180 -22.33 -6.66 -2.34
CA LEU A 180 -21.56 -6.23 -1.17
C LEU A 180 -22.45 -5.49 -0.17
N ILE A 181 -23.30 -4.58 -0.64
CA ILE A 181 -24.23 -3.83 0.21
C ILE A 181 -25.22 -4.78 0.87
N TYR A 182 -25.78 -5.73 0.12
CA TYR A 182 -26.71 -6.71 0.69
C TYR A 182 -26.07 -7.48 1.85
N GLU A 183 -24.88 -7.96 1.66
CA GLU A 183 -24.16 -8.73 2.68
C GLU A 183 -23.74 -7.87 3.88
N ASN A 184 -23.14 -6.71 3.62
CA ASN A 184 -22.72 -5.78 4.66
C ASN A 184 -23.91 -5.29 5.50
N ASN A 185 -25.03 -5.00 4.85
CA ASN A 185 -26.26 -4.60 5.53
C ASN A 185 -26.87 -5.75 6.34
N ALA A 186 -26.75 -7.01 5.88
CA ALA A 186 -27.21 -8.15 6.68
C ALA A 186 -26.44 -8.29 8.00
N PHE A 187 -25.14 -7.99 8.02
CA PHE A 187 -24.36 -7.99 9.28
C PHE A 187 -24.83 -6.88 10.22
N GLN A 188 -25.15 -5.71 9.71
CA GLN A 188 -25.71 -4.62 10.52
C GLN A 188 -27.11 -4.94 11.06
N GLU A 189 -27.96 -5.54 10.23
CA GLU A 189 -29.29 -6.01 10.66
C GLU A 189 -29.19 -7.05 11.78
N ILE A 190 -28.25 -8.02 11.65
CA ILE A 190 -27.99 -9.00 12.72
C ILE A 190 -27.56 -8.28 14.00
N ALA A 191 -26.63 -7.34 13.91
CA ALA A 191 -26.15 -6.56 15.06
C ALA A 191 -27.27 -5.75 15.73
N GLU A 192 -28.20 -5.19 14.96
CA GLU A 192 -29.39 -4.52 15.49
C GLU A 192 -30.29 -5.48 16.29
N THR A 193 -30.29 -6.80 16.02
CA THR A 193 -31.05 -7.75 16.85
C THR A 193 -30.45 -7.98 18.24
N ALA A 194 -29.15 -7.67 18.43
CA ALA A 194 -28.47 -7.82 19.69
C ALA A 194 -29.05 -6.89 20.77
N ARG A 195 -28.76 -7.22 22.03
CA ARG A 195 -29.31 -6.54 23.22
C ARG A 195 -29.04 -5.03 23.24
N LEU A 196 -27.84 -4.62 22.86
CA LEU A 196 -27.41 -3.20 22.85
C LEU A 196 -27.30 -2.60 21.46
N GLY A 197 -27.56 -3.38 20.39
CA GLY A 197 -27.53 -2.91 19.02
C GLY A 197 -26.18 -2.30 18.59
N ILE A 198 -25.07 -2.82 19.12
CA ILE A 198 -23.72 -2.32 18.79
C ILE A 198 -23.41 -2.64 17.33
N PRO A 199 -23.17 -1.66 16.46
CA PRO A 199 -22.97 -1.87 15.04
C PRO A 199 -21.66 -2.61 14.74
N VAL A 200 -21.63 -3.31 13.61
CA VAL A 200 -20.44 -4.00 13.12
C VAL A 200 -19.50 -3.00 12.43
N VAL A 201 -18.20 -3.09 12.71
CA VAL A 201 -17.15 -2.50 11.88
C VAL A 201 -16.71 -3.52 10.85
N LEU A 202 -16.74 -3.17 9.58
CA LEU A 202 -16.20 -3.95 8.48
C LEU A 202 -14.89 -3.33 8.01
N SER A 203 -13.84 -4.11 8.04
CA SER A 203 -12.53 -3.78 7.48
C SER A 203 -12.25 -4.63 6.26
N CYS A 204 -11.35 -4.18 5.40
CA CYS A 204 -10.97 -4.91 4.21
C CYS A 204 -9.56 -4.54 3.75
N ASP A 205 -8.89 -5.49 3.11
CA ASP A 205 -7.71 -5.17 2.32
C ASP A 205 -8.13 -4.66 0.95
N ARG A 206 -7.50 -3.57 0.50
CA ARG A 206 -7.82 -2.83 -0.73
C ARG A 206 -8.01 -3.66 -1.99
N SER A 207 -7.17 -4.67 -2.17
CA SER A 207 -7.19 -5.46 -3.38
C SER A 207 -8.38 -6.41 -3.50
N TYR A 208 -9.25 -6.48 -2.46
CA TYR A 208 -10.31 -7.47 -2.41
C TYR A 208 -11.70 -6.95 -2.71
N ASN A 209 -11.95 -5.67 -2.46
CA ASN A 209 -13.30 -5.12 -2.60
C ASN A 209 -13.63 -4.57 -3.98
N THR A 210 -12.70 -4.61 -4.87
CA THR A 210 -12.84 -3.93 -6.15
C THR A 210 -13.94 -4.55 -7.00
N TRP A 211 -15.11 -3.97 -6.90
CA TRP A 211 -15.99 -3.92 -8.05
C TRP A 211 -15.25 -3.21 -9.18
N ALA A 212 -15.43 -3.66 -10.42
CA ALA A 212 -14.72 -3.09 -11.56
C ALA A 212 -14.95 -1.58 -11.77
N GLY A 213 -15.82 -0.97 -10.98
CA GLY A 213 -16.04 0.47 -10.93
C GLY A 213 -15.07 1.26 -10.05
N MET A 214 -14.48 0.66 -9.04
CA MET A 214 -13.65 1.40 -8.07
C MET A 214 -12.35 1.92 -8.67
N VAL A 215 -11.87 3.04 -8.11
CA VAL A 215 -10.60 3.65 -8.53
C VAL A 215 -9.43 2.73 -8.23
N ASN A 216 -8.62 2.44 -9.23
CA ASN A 216 -7.36 1.75 -9.04
C ASN A 216 -6.24 2.71 -8.64
N MET A 217 -5.52 2.35 -7.59
CA MET A 217 -4.36 3.10 -7.09
C MET A 217 -3.16 2.16 -6.97
N PRO A 218 -2.46 1.85 -8.06
CA PRO A 218 -1.29 0.99 -8.00
C PRO A 218 -0.23 1.53 -7.05
N ASN A 219 0.29 0.65 -6.22
CA ASN A 219 1.08 0.98 -5.04
C ASN A 219 2.22 1.98 -5.29
N TYR A 220 3.10 1.71 -6.24
CA TYR A 220 4.22 2.60 -6.53
C TYR A 220 3.85 3.76 -7.43
N ALA A 221 2.83 3.62 -8.27
CA ALA A 221 2.42 4.66 -9.21
C ALA A 221 2.05 5.97 -8.50
N VAL A 222 1.32 5.88 -7.39
CA VAL A 222 0.94 7.07 -6.59
C VAL A 222 2.14 7.78 -5.96
N GLY A 223 3.17 7.02 -5.58
CA GLY A 223 4.43 7.60 -5.08
C GLY A 223 5.24 8.27 -6.18
N ILE A 224 5.35 7.62 -7.33
CA ILE A 224 6.14 8.07 -8.49
C ILE A 224 5.50 9.27 -9.19
N ALA A 225 4.16 9.39 -9.17
CA ALA A 225 3.45 10.55 -9.70
C ALA A 225 3.85 11.88 -9.04
N HIS A 226 4.31 11.85 -7.79
CA HIS A 226 4.71 13.04 -7.02
C HIS A 226 3.61 14.12 -6.96
N ASP A 227 2.35 13.73 -7.15
CA ASP A 227 1.20 14.62 -7.10
C ASP A 227 0.36 14.40 -5.82
N PRO A 228 0.55 15.26 -4.80
CA PRO A 228 -0.22 15.18 -3.55
C PRO A 228 -1.72 15.43 -3.73
N GLU A 229 -2.12 16.25 -4.69
CA GLU A 229 -3.53 16.55 -4.95
C GLU A 229 -4.22 15.38 -5.62
N LEU A 230 -3.58 14.76 -6.61
CA LEU A 230 -4.08 13.55 -7.25
C LEU A 230 -4.19 12.40 -6.23
N LEU A 231 -3.17 12.21 -5.36
CA LEU A 231 -3.22 11.20 -4.29
C LEU A 231 -4.43 11.45 -3.38
N TYR A 232 -4.61 12.68 -2.89
CA TYR A 232 -5.77 13.00 -2.04
C TYR A 232 -7.09 12.67 -2.74
N ASN A 233 -7.25 13.09 -4.00
CA ASN A 233 -8.49 12.90 -4.75
C ASN A 233 -8.80 11.41 -5.01
N LEU A 234 -7.78 10.62 -5.37
CA LEU A 234 -7.91 9.17 -5.56
C LEU A 234 -8.33 8.47 -4.26
N VAL A 235 -7.66 8.79 -3.16
CA VAL A 235 -7.96 8.18 -1.85
C VAL A 235 -9.32 8.64 -1.33
N ALA A 236 -9.68 9.91 -1.49
CA ALA A 236 -10.98 10.45 -1.09
C ALA A 236 -12.13 9.80 -1.88
N GLN A 237 -11.94 9.58 -3.19
CA GLN A 237 -12.91 8.87 -4.02
C GLN A 237 -13.09 7.44 -3.53
N TYR A 238 -11.98 6.72 -3.32
CA TYR A 238 -11.97 5.36 -2.80
C TYR A 238 -12.66 5.25 -1.42
N ALA A 239 -12.35 6.18 -0.50
CA ALA A 239 -12.96 6.21 0.83
C ALA A 239 -14.49 6.36 0.78
N LYS A 240 -14.99 7.24 -0.10
CA LYS A 240 -16.43 7.43 -0.31
C LYS A 240 -17.10 6.18 -0.89
N GLU A 241 -16.44 5.51 -1.83
CA GLU A 241 -16.95 4.26 -2.42
C GLU A 241 -17.02 3.15 -1.37
N GLU A 242 -15.95 2.98 -0.56
CA GLU A 242 -15.93 2.03 0.56
C GLU A 242 -17.08 2.30 1.54
N ARG A 243 -17.24 3.56 1.96
CA ARG A 243 -18.30 3.94 2.89
C ARG A 243 -19.70 3.69 2.31
N ALA A 244 -19.90 3.99 1.03
CA ALA A 244 -21.19 3.80 0.36
C ALA A 244 -21.58 2.31 0.23
N ILE A 245 -20.60 1.40 0.14
CA ILE A 245 -20.87 -0.05 0.12
C ILE A 245 -20.86 -0.69 1.50
N GLY A 246 -20.64 0.10 2.57
CA GLY A 246 -20.74 -0.36 3.97
C GLY A 246 -19.44 -0.85 4.59
N PHE A 247 -18.27 -0.51 4.04
CA PHE A 247 -16.98 -0.69 4.70
C PHE A 247 -16.58 0.55 5.49
N HIS A 248 -15.80 0.35 6.57
CA HIS A 248 -15.52 1.39 7.55
C HIS A 248 -14.03 1.59 7.84
N VAL A 249 -13.20 0.55 7.68
CA VAL A 249 -11.78 0.58 8.01
C VAL A 249 -10.98 -0.14 6.91
N PRO A 250 -10.68 0.52 5.79
CA PRO A 250 -9.79 -0.06 4.79
C PRO A 250 -8.36 -0.21 5.32
N PHE A 251 -7.75 -1.36 5.11
CA PHE A 251 -6.38 -1.68 5.53
C PHE A 251 -5.37 -1.25 4.47
N HIS A 252 -5.10 0.04 4.41
CA HIS A 252 -4.53 0.60 3.18
C HIS A 252 -3.16 1.20 3.26
N SER A 253 -2.78 1.80 4.38
CA SER A 253 -1.57 2.61 4.44
C SER A 253 -0.30 1.78 4.64
N TYR A 254 0.14 1.07 3.61
CA TYR A 254 1.47 0.44 3.58
C TYR A 254 2.60 1.42 3.29
N GLY A 255 2.28 2.62 2.83
CA GLY A 255 3.26 3.63 2.41
C GLY A 255 4.11 4.20 3.54
N VAL A 256 3.74 3.96 4.79
CA VAL A 256 4.45 4.46 5.97
C VAL A 256 5.85 3.86 6.16
N GLU A 257 6.10 2.70 5.58
CA GLU A 257 7.38 2.00 5.69
C GLU A 257 8.40 2.53 4.67
N ILE A 258 9.64 2.73 5.11
CA ILE A 258 10.77 3.05 4.21
C ILE A 258 10.97 1.89 3.22
N GLY A 259 11.16 2.21 1.95
CA GLY A 259 11.28 1.23 0.87
C GLY A 259 9.97 0.66 0.38
N SER A 260 8.83 1.24 0.79
CA SER A 260 7.50 0.91 0.24
C SER A 260 7.06 1.92 -0.83
N TRP A 261 5.79 2.15 -1.00
CA TRP A 261 5.21 2.89 -2.12
C TRP A 261 5.75 4.30 -2.36
N TYR A 262 6.15 4.98 -1.29
CA TYR A 262 6.68 6.34 -1.35
C TYR A 262 8.22 6.36 -1.30
N GLY A 263 8.87 5.22 -1.44
CA GLY A 263 10.33 5.11 -1.57
C GLY A 263 11.08 5.23 -0.26
N ASP A 264 12.23 5.92 -0.32
CA ASP A 264 13.23 5.91 0.74
C ASP A 264 13.35 7.24 1.51
N ASP A 265 12.84 8.34 0.96
CA ASP A 265 12.90 9.64 1.61
C ASP A 265 11.84 9.75 2.70
N VAL A 266 12.26 9.73 3.96
CA VAL A 266 11.35 9.79 5.12
C VAL A 266 10.48 11.04 5.15
N ASN A 267 10.95 12.16 4.62
CA ASN A 267 10.14 13.40 4.55
C ASN A 267 9.08 13.30 3.46
N TYR A 268 9.43 12.68 2.33
CA TYR A 268 8.47 12.41 1.26
C TYR A 268 7.42 11.39 1.71
N ILE A 269 7.85 10.30 2.37
CA ILE A 269 6.96 9.31 3.00
C ILE A 269 6.00 10.00 3.96
N ALA A 270 6.51 10.81 4.89
CA ALA A 270 5.68 11.51 5.87
C ALA A 270 4.64 12.43 5.22
N LYS A 271 5.03 13.14 4.16
CA LYS A 271 4.13 13.99 3.39
C LYS A 271 3.01 13.19 2.73
N MET A 272 3.35 12.14 2.00
CA MET A 272 2.38 11.38 1.20
C MET A 272 1.45 10.55 2.06
N VAL A 273 2.00 9.86 3.07
CA VAL A 273 1.21 9.09 4.05
C VAL A 273 0.26 10.00 4.85
N GLY A 274 0.70 11.22 5.20
CA GLY A 274 -0.18 12.17 5.88
C GLY A 274 -1.37 12.58 5.01
N ILE A 275 -1.14 12.78 3.70
CA ILE A 275 -2.21 13.11 2.74
C ILE A 275 -3.16 11.93 2.56
N GLU A 276 -2.63 10.73 2.40
CA GLU A 276 -3.41 9.49 2.28
C GLU A 276 -4.30 9.29 3.51
N THR A 277 -3.73 9.35 4.72
CA THR A 277 -4.47 9.22 5.98
C THR A 277 -5.57 10.27 6.09
N LYS A 278 -5.23 11.53 5.83
CA LYS A 278 -6.20 12.64 5.87
C LYS A 278 -7.36 12.41 4.91
N ALA A 279 -7.08 11.90 3.69
CA ALA A 279 -8.12 11.67 2.72
C ALA A 279 -9.11 10.57 3.16
N TYR A 280 -8.64 9.52 3.84
CA TYR A 280 -9.52 8.52 4.46
C TYR A 280 -10.38 9.13 5.56
N GLU A 281 -9.76 9.75 6.55
CA GLU A 281 -10.43 10.26 7.75
C GLU A 281 -11.45 11.37 7.42
N GLU A 282 -11.19 12.19 6.43
CA GLU A 282 -12.12 13.25 6.00
C GLU A 282 -13.29 12.75 5.12
N ASN A 283 -13.25 11.49 4.64
CA ASN A 283 -14.24 10.97 3.71
C ASN A 283 -15.02 9.74 4.22
N GLY A 284 -15.15 9.61 5.54
CA GLY A 284 -16.13 8.74 6.19
C GLY A 284 -15.66 7.32 6.54
N VAL A 285 -14.37 7.02 6.39
CA VAL A 285 -13.75 5.78 6.82
C VAL A 285 -12.49 6.07 7.62
N ASN A 286 -12.08 5.15 8.49
CA ASN A 286 -10.81 5.31 9.18
C ASN A 286 -9.67 4.65 8.42
N ALA A 287 -8.56 5.33 8.28
CA ALA A 287 -7.32 4.74 7.84
C ALA A 287 -6.83 3.69 8.84
N CYS A 288 -6.43 2.52 8.37
CA CYS A 288 -5.66 1.58 9.16
C CYS A 288 -4.21 1.58 8.66
N THR A 289 -3.37 2.34 9.36
CA THR A 289 -1.94 2.42 8.99
C THR A 289 -1.22 1.16 9.43
N LYS A 290 -0.46 0.52 8.52
CA LYS A 290 0.19 -0.77 8.77
C LYS A 290 1.54 -0.92 8.06
N HIS A 291 2.44 -1.76 8.58
CA HIS A 291 2.37 -2.52 9.85
C HIS A 291 3.34 -1.89 10.86
N PHE A 292 2.87 -1.53 12.04
CA PHE A 292 3.72 -0.94 13.08
C PHE A 292 4.63 -2.03 13.69
N VAL A 293 5.98 -1.94 13.64
CA VAL A 293 6.78 -0.80 13.14
C VAL A 293 7.49 -1.11 11.84
N ALA A 294 7.72 -2.34 11.42
CA ALA A 294 8.42 -2.69 10.20
C ALA A 294 8.07 -4.11 9.76
N ARG A 295 7.82 -4.33 8.49
CA ARG A 295 7.39 -5.62 7.95
C ARG A 295 8.54 -6.62 7.90
N GLY A 296 8.32 -7.78 8.52
CA GLY A 296 9.04 -9.05 8.34
C GLY A 296 10.56 -9.02 8.39
N GLY A 297 11.19 -9.57 9.44
CA GLY A 297 12.63 -9.86 9.50
C GLY A 297 13.60 -8.68 9.42
N ARG A 298 13.14 -7.51 9.00
CA ARG A 298 13.92 -6.28 8.86
C ARG A 298 14.14 -5.57 10.19
N SER A 299 13.35 -5.90 11.19
CA SER A 299 13.47 -5.36 12.55
C SER A 299 14.83 -5.58 13.20
N ASN A 300 15.61 -6.57 12.78
CA ASN A 300 16.96 -6.78 13.27
C ASN A 300 17.91 -5.61 12.95
N TYR A 301 17.56 -4.74 12.00
CA TYR A 301 18.30 -3.52 11.69
C TYR A 301 17.96 -2.36 12.60
N PHE A 302 16.83 -2.44 13.28
CA PHE A 302 16.35 -1.44 14.22
C PHE A 302 16.85 -1.63 15.64
N ASN A 303 17.87 -2.41 15.88
CA ASN A 303 18.67 -2.31 17.10
C ASN A 303 19.21 -0.88 17.22
N ALA A 304 18.26 0.06 17.22
CA ALA A 304 18.52 1.47 17.36
C ALA A 304 19.26 1.67 18.67
N LYS A 305 20.50 2.03 18.56
CA LYS A 305 21.36 2.33 19.71
C LYS A 305 20.79 3.46 20.59
N SER A 306 19.68 4.09 20.17
CA SER A 306 18.99 5.11 20.96
C SER A 306 17.50 5.24 20.54
N PRO A 307 16.56 4.91 21.42
CA PRO A 307 15.12 5.16 21.19
C PRO A 307 14.78 6.63 20.90
N ALA A 308 15.57 7.58 21.38
CA ALA A 308 15.33 9.01 21.16
C ALA A 308 15.47 9.42 19.68
N ASN A 309 16.27 8.72 18.90
CA ASN A 309 16.45 9.02 17.48
C ASN A 309 15.39 8.37 16.58
N LEU A 310 14.63 7.40 17.10
CA LEU A 310 13.62 6.69 16.34
C LEU A 310 12.48 7.61 15.88
N VAL A 311 11.93 8.41 16.80
CA VAL A 311 10.76 9.25 16.53
C VAL A 311 11.04 10.31 15.47
N ASP A 312 12.24 10.88 15.49
CA ASP A 312 12.61 12.01 14.62
C ASP A 312 13.19 11.56 13.26
N SER A 313 13.51 10.29 13.08
CA SER A 313 14.08 9.79 11.83
C SER A 313 13.26 8.67 11.21
N TRP A 314 12.96 7.61 11.96
CA TRP A 314 12.29 6.41 11.46
C TRP A 314 10.78 6.47 11.55
N LEU A 315 10.28 7.09 12.61
CA LEU A 315 8.86 7.17 12.88
C LEU A 315 8.22 8.46 12.34
N VAL A 316 8.92 9.21 11.49
CA VAL A 316 8.38 10.47 10.92
C VAL A 316 7.12 10.20 10.11
N GLY A 317 7.10 9.12 9.29
CA GLY A 317 5.91 8.68 8.58
C GLY A 317 4.78 8.29 9.53
N TRP A 318 5.09 7.51 10.57
CA TRP A 318 4.13 7.11 11.60
C TRP A 318 3.58 8.30 12.36
N LYS A 319 4.43 9.26 12.74
CA LYS A 319 3.99 10.51 13.37
C LYS A 319 3.03 11.27 12.45
N SER A 320 3.36 11.40 11.19
CA SER A 320 2.51 12.08 10.21
C SER A 320 1.14 11.40 10.09
N ALA A 321 1.10 10.07 9.96
CA ALA A 321 -0.15 9.33 9.83
C ALA A 321 -1.01 9.41 11.11
N VAL A 322 -0.43 9.08 12.26
CA VAL A 322 -1.21 8.83 13.48
C VAL A 322 -1.44 10.07 14.34
N ILE A 323 -0.49 11.02 14.36
CA ILE A 323 -0.58 12.21 15.22
C ILE A 323 -1.05 13.42 14.44
N ASP A 324 -0.40 13.68 13.30
CA ASP A 324 -0.66 14.92 12.55
C ASP A 324 -1.95 14.80 11.70
N ASN A 325 -2.35 13.59 11.28
CA ASN A 325 -3.51 13.33 10.43
C ASN A 325 -4.55 12.36 11.01
N GLY A 326 -4.35 11.83 12.21
CA GLY A 326 -5.37 11.21 13.03
C GLY A 326 -5.84 9.82 12.59
N SER A 327 -4.94 8.97 12.05
CA SER A 327 -5.29 7.58 11.69
C SER A 327 -6.08 6.90 12.81
N GLY A 328 -7.32 6.48 12.53
CA GLY A 328 -8.20 5.87 13.53
C GLY A 328 -7.73 4.51 13.99
N TRP A 329 -7.01 3.77 13.11
CA TRP A 329 -6.53 2.43 13.38
C TRP A 329 -5.05 2.25 13.03
N ILE A 330 -4.40 1.36 13.79
CA ILE A 330 -3.06 0.85 13.49
C ILE A 330 -3.09 -0.67 13.54
N MET A 331 -2.51 -1.31 12.52
CA MET A 331 -2.20 -2.74 12.56
C MET A 331 -0.74 -2.94 12.89
N LEU A 332 -0.48 -3.88 13.82
CA LEU A 332 0.88 -4.23 14.23
C LEU A 332 1.55 -5.14 13.21
N ASN A 333 2.86 -5.14 13.24
CA ASN A 333 3.69 -6.08 12.50
C ASN A 333 3.88 -7.40 13.29
N ASN A 334 4.08 -8.48 12.55
CA ASN A 334 4.45 -9.79 13.11
C ASN A 334 5.93 -9.93 13.50
N GLY A 335 6.71 -8.87 13.36
CA GLY A 335 8.14 -8.85 13.65
C GLY A 335 8.48 -8.44 15.08
N LYS A 336 9.77 -8.41 15.36
CA LYS A 336 10.35 -7.89 16.60
C LYS A 336 10.78 -6.45 16.41
N PHE A 337 10.78 -5.65 17.45
CA PHE A 337 11.22 -4.26 17.37
C PHE A 337 12.30 -3.93 18.41
N LEU A 338 11.96 -3.67 19.64
CA LEU A 338 12.94 -3.32 20.67
C LEU A 338 13.52 -4.54 21.41
N ASN A 339 12.74 -5.60 21.52
CA ASN A 339 13.06 -6.80 22.30
C ASN A 339 12.97 -8.07 21.46
N ASP A 340 13.37 -9.21 22.06
CA ASP A 340 13.39 -10.51 21.39
C ASP A 340 12.01 -11.19 21.40
N CYS A 341 10.94 -10.42 21.26
CA CYS A 341 9.58 -10.90 21.11
C CYS A 341 8.82 -10.05 20.09
N ASN A 342 7.69 -10.53 19.63
CA ASN A 342 6.88 -9.77 18.65
C ASN A 342 6.30 -8.52 19.28
N VAL A 343 6.11 -7.49 18.46
CA VAL A 343 5.61 -6.18 18.88
C VAL A 343 4.35 -6.27 19.74
N CYS A 344 3.42 -7.17 19.42
CA CYS A 344 2.19 -7.32 20.21
C CYS A 344 2.39 -7.88 21.62
N TYR A 345 3.52 -8.53 21.91
CA TYR A 345 3.89 -9.01 23.24
C TYR A 345 4.90 -8.08 23.93
N ASP A 346 5.28 -7.00 23.28
CA ASP A 346 6.37 -6.12 23.72
C ASP A 346 5.81 -4.79 24.23
N SER A 347 5.65 -4.70 25.54
CA SER A 347 5.15 -3.50 26.21
C SER A 347 6.04 -2.25 25.97
N GLU A 348 7.37 -2.43 25.81
CA GLU A 348 8.29 -1.33 25.51
C GLU A 348 8.15 -0.84 24.06
N SER A 349 7.98 -1.76 23.10
CA SER A 349 7.68 -1.40 21.70
C SER A 349 6.33 -0.70 21.58
N MET A 350 5.32 -1.17 22.29
CA MET A 350 4.01 -0.52 22.33
C MET A 350 4.06 0.84 23.05
N ALA A 351 4.93 1.03 24.04
CA ALA A 351 5.13 2.33 24.68
C ALA A 351 5.68 3.39 23.70
N VAL A 352 6.42 3.00 22.66
CA VAL A 352 6.80 3.94 21.59
C VAL A 352 5.56 4.49 20.89
N LEU A 353 4.60 3.64 20.54
CA LEU A 353 3.34 4.07 19.91
C LEU A 353 2.46 4.88 20.88
N ARG A 354 2.20 4.32 22.06
CA ARG A 354 1.23 4.86 23.01
C ARG A 354 1.74 6.09 23.77
N GLN A 355 3.01 6.09 24.19
CA GLN A 355 3.55 7.13 25.08
C GLN A 355 4.44 8.13 24.33
N GLN A 356 5.31 7.67 23.40
CA GLN A 356 6.21 8.59 22.70
C GLN A 356 5.50 9.29 21.54
N LEU A 357 4.74 8.55 20.73
CA LEU A 357 3.89 9.13 19.68
C LEU A 357 2.57 9.67 20.24
N GLY A 358 2.09 9.20 21.40
CA GLY A 358 0.85 9.69 22.02
C GLY A 358 -0.42 9.17 21.34
N TYR A 359 -0.36 8.00 20.68
CA TYR A 359 -1.50 7.43 19.96
C TYR A 359 -2.55 6.83 20.90
N ASP A 360 -3.81 7.28 20.79
CA ASP A 360 -4.95 6.78 21.57
C ASP A 360 -6.09 6.18 20.71
N GLY A 361 -5.82 5.91 19.43
CA GLY A 361 -6.73 5.19 18.55
C GLY A 361 -6.68 3.67 18.74
N CYS A 362 -7.41 2.93 17.92
CA CYS A 362 -7.52 1.49 17.97
C CYS A 362 -6.26 0.80 17.41
N VAL A 363 -5.76 -0.22 18.11
CA VAL A 363 -4.62 -1.05 17.67
C VAL A 363 -5.06 -2.49 17.54
N VAL A 364 -4.84 -3.07 16.37
CA VAL A 364 -5.12 -4.47 16.07
C VAL A 364 -3.83 -5.23 15.74
N THR A 365 -3.73 -6.50 16.08
CA THR A 365 -2.65 -7.36 15.61
C THR A 365 -2.85 -7.66 14.12
N ASP A 366 -1.75 -7.96 13.41
CA ASP A 366 -1.86 -8.56 12.08
C ASP A 366 -2.42 -10.00 12.18
N TRP A 367 -3.04 -10.50 11.13
CA TRP A 367 -3.67 -11.84 11.08
C TRP A 367 -2.68 -13.00 11.19
N PRO A 368 -1.46 -12.98 10.64
CA PRO A 368 -0.49 -14.03 10.89
C PRO A 368 -0.01 -14.16 12.35
N MET A 369 -0.48 -13.33 13.28
CA MET A 369 -0.20 -13.47 14.71
C MET A 369 -0.60 -14.83 15.29
N TRP A 370 -1.61 -15.47 14.73
CA TRP A 370 -2.04 -16.81 15.13
C TRP A 370 -0.96 -17.89 14.92
N MET A 371 -0.07 -17.78 13.93
CA MET A 371 1.11 -18.66 13.84
C MET A 371 1.99 -18.53 15.07
N GLN A 372 1.82 -17.44 15.80
CA GLN A 372 2.67 -17.09 16.90
C GLN A 372 2.12 -17.52 18.27
N VAL A 373 0.81 -17.75 18.39
CA VAL A 373 0.28 -18.29 19.64
C VAL A 373 0.77 -19.72 19.91
N PRO A 374 0.72 -20.66 18.96
CA PRO A 374 1.36 -21.97 19.12
C PRO A 374 2.88 -21.96 19.00
N SER A 375 3.46 -20.94 18.32
CA SER A 375 4.89 -20.82 18.06
C SER A 375 5.49 -19.51 18.59
N ALA A 376 4.82 -18.86 19.52
CA ALA A 376 5.34 -17.70 20.20
C ALA A 376 6.70 -18.00 20.82
N SER A 377 7.67 -17.13 20.59
CA SER A 377 9.04 -17.35 21.03
C SER A 377 9.67 -16.06 21.52
N GLY A 378 10.71 -16.20 22.34
CA GLY A 378 11.39 -15.09 22.95
C GLY A 378 10.88 -14.79 24.35
N THR A 379 11.36 -13.71 24.91
CA THR A 379 11.05 -13.30 26.29
C THR A 379 10.54 -11.86 26.29
N THR A 380 9.43 -11.62 26.95
CA THR A 380 8.88 -10.26 27.07
C THR A 380 9.74 -9.39 27.99
N PRO A 381 9.61 -8.05 27.94
CA PRO A 381 10.30 -7.17 28.87
C PRO A 381 10.06 -7.50 30.34
N GLU A 382 8.87 -8.04 30.66
CA GLU A 382 8.50 -8.46 32.02
C GLU A 382 9.07 -9.82 32.41
N GLY A 383 9.73 -10.53 31.46
CA GLY A 383 10.43 -11.79 31.73
C GLY A 383 9.60 -13.06 31.49
N LEU A 384 8.44 -12.98 30.82
CA LEU A 384 7.68 -14.16 30.43
C LEU A 384 8.32 -14.85 29.22
N ASP A 385 8.60 -16.13 29.33
CA ASP A 385 9.03 -16.98 28.22
C ASP A 385 7.80 -17.40 27.39
N LEU A 386 7.66 -16.80 26.21
CA LEU A 386 6.50 -17.00 25.34
C LEU A 386 6.39 -18.44 24.81
N SER A 387 7.50 -19.17 24.71
CA SER A 387 7.50 -20.55 24.22
C SER A 387 6.85 -21.55 25.17
N THR A 388 6.68 -21.16 26.42
CA THR A 388 6.08 -21.98 27.48
C THR A 388 4.79 -21.40 28.05
N ALA A 389 4.40 -20.20 27.59
CA ALA A 389 3.20 -19.52 28.06
C ALA A 389 1.93 -20.23 27.58
N SER A 390 0.90 -20.26 28.42
CA SER A 390 -0.44 -20.68 28.03
C SER A 390 -1.10 -19.66 27.10
N VAL A 391 -2.12 -20.08 26.36
CA VAL A 391 -2.90 -19.18 25.48
C VAL A 391 -3.47 -18.00 26.26
N GLY A 392 -3.97 -18.23 27.47
CA GLY A 392 -4.46 -17.16 28.33
C GLY A 392 -3.36 -16.16 28.73
N GLU A 393 -2.17 -16.64 29.09
CA GLU A 393 -1.03 -15.75 29.39
C GLU A 393 -0.59 -14.94 28.17
N LEU A 394 -0.65 -15.53 26.96
CA LEU A 394 -0.37 -14.81 25.73
C LEU A 394 -1.38 -13.68 25.49
N TYR A 395 -2.69 -13.93 25.64
CA TYR A 395 -3.70 -12.88 25.53
C TYR A 395 -3.55 -11.80 26.62
N ALA A 396 -3.28 -12.23 27.86
CA ALA A 396 -3.02 -11.26 28.93
C ALA A 396 -1.82 -10.38 28.62
N THR A 397 -0.78 -10.93 28.02
CA THR A 397 0.40 -10.18 27.59
C THR A 397 0.07 -9.17 26.48
N ILE A 398 -0.71 -9.57 25.46
CA ILE A 398 -1.17 -8.69 24.38
C ILE A 398 -1.95 -7.50 24.94
N PHE A 399 -2.96 -7.75 25.76
CA PHE A 399 -3.79 -6.67 26.32
C PHE A 399 -3.02 -5.80 27.33
N ASN A 400 -2.14 -6.37 28.15
CA ASN A 400 -1.27 -5.59 29.03
C ASN A 400 -0.21 -4.77 28.28
N ALA A 401 0.18 -5.19 27.06
CA ALA A 401 1.02 -4.41 26.18
C ALA A 401 0.28 -3.22 25.50
N ASP A 402 -1.01 -3.05 25.77
CA ASP A 402 -1.86 -1.96 25.27
C ASP A 402 -2.28 -2.11 23.78
N VAL A 403 -2.54 -3.35 23.36
CA VAL A 403 -3.17 -3.72 22.09
C VAL A 403 -4.67 -3.89 22.32
N ASP A 404 -5.52 -3.33 21.45
CA ASP A 404 -6.96 -3.27 21.69
C ASP A 404 -7.72 -4.47 21.11
N GLN A 405 -7.27 -4.97 19.95
CA GLN A 405 -7.92 -6.10 19.29
C GLN A 405 -6.92 -7.13 18.80
N VAL A 406 -7.35 -8.40 18.81
CA VAL A 406 -6.60 -9.52 18.23
C VAL A 406 -7.25 -9.92 16.91
N GLY A 407 -6.48 -9.88 15.81
CA GLY A 407 -6.90 -10.39 14.51
C GLY A 407 -7.00 -11.93 14.54
N CYS A 408 -8.14 -12.49 14.16
CA CYS A 408 -8.43 -13.92 14.28
C CYS A 408 -9.48 -14.40 13.26
N PHE A 409 -9.65 -15.73 13.16
CA PHE A 409 -10.50 -16.32 12.12
C PHE A 409 -11.82 -16.91 12.61
N PHE A 410 -11.85 -17.56 13.77
CA PHE A 410 -13.09 -18.17 14.26
C PHE A 410 -13.04 -18.42 15.78
N MET A 411 -14.21 -18.62 16.37
CA MET A 411 -14.38 -19.00 17.75
C MET A 411 -14.21 -20.50 17.94
N VAL A 412 -13.70 -20.90 19.10
CA VAL A 412 -13.68 -22.30 19.55
C VAL A 412 -14.34 -22.38 20.92
N GLU A 413 -15.29 -23.31 21.10
CA GLU A 413 -15.79 -23.65 22.42
C GLU A 413 -14.69 -24.37 23.20
N ASP A 414 -14.49 -24.00 24.47
CA ASP A 414 -13.41 -24.50 25.34
C ASP A 414 -13.37 -26.02 25.50
N ASP A 415 -14.50 -26.71 25.30
CA ASP A 415 -14.62 -28.16 25.47
C ASP A 415 -14.26 -28.94 24.18
N VAL A 416 -14.00 -28.29 23.07
CA VAL A 416 -13.62 -28.93 21.80
C VAL A 416 -12.11 -28.92 21.68
N PRO A 417 -11.43 -30.08 21.74
CA PRO A 417 -10.01 -30.16 21.47
C PRO A 417 -9.77 -29.75 20.02
N VAL A 418 -9.11 -28.62 19.82
CA VAL A 418 -8.70 -28.20 18.45
C VAL A 418 -7.52 -29.08 18.06
N ASP A 419 -7.71 -29.90 17.05
CA ASP A 419 -6.60 -30.57 16.38
C ASP A 419 -5.85 -29.53 15.49
N TYR A 420 -4.90 -28.83 16.10
CA TYR A 420 -4.10 -27.81 15.44
C TYR A 420 -3.37 -28.35 14.23
N ASP A 421 -2.88 -29.58 14.26
CA ASP A 421 -2.16 -30.19 13.14
C ASP A 421 -3.10 -30.39 11.96
N ALA A 422 -4.36 -30.81 12.23
CA ALA A 422 -5.38 -30.94 11.19
C ALA A 422 -5.82 -29.57 10.64
N VAL A 423 -5.97 -28.57 11.50
CA VAL A 423 -6.30 -27.19 11.11
C VAL A 423 -5.17 -26.59 10.26
N ILE A 424 -3.92 -26.68 10.71
CA ILE A 424 -2.74 -26.19 9.97
C ILE A 424 -2.56 -26.95 8.66
N ALA A 425 -2.74 -28.26 8.64
CA ALA A 425 -2.60 -29.08 7.43
C ALA A 425 -3.67 -28.76 6.38
N ARG A 426 -4.87 -28.38 6.81
CA ARG A 426 -6.00 -28.05 5.94
C ARG A 426 -5.96 -26.62 5.44
N TYR A 427 -5.47 -25.71 6.27
CA TYR A 427 -5.35 -24.29 5.97
C TYR A 427 -3.91 -23.83 6.28
N PRO A 428 -2.93 -24.22 5.47
CA PRO A 428 -1.55 -23.86 5.73
C PRO A 428 -1.42 -22.34 5.68
N GLY A 429 -1.34 -21.76 6.84
CA GLY A 429 -1.03 -20.37 7.01
C GLY A 429 -2.07 -19.49 7.71
N MET A 430 -3.25 -19.94 8.20
CA MET A 430 -4.24 -18.91 8.42
C MET A 430 -5.41 -19.13 9.40
N MET A 431 -5.28 -19.83 10.50
CA MET A 431 -6.46 -19.94 11.39
C MET A 431 -6.11 -19.90 12.87
N GLN A 432 -6.52 -18.85 13.57
CA GLN A 432 -6.47 -18.82 15.03
C GLN A 432 -7.88 -18.77 15.59
N PRO A 433 -8.24 -19.72 16.46
CA PRO A 433 -9.47 -19.64 17.21
C PRO A 433 -9.39 -18.58 18.31
N MET A 434 -10.51 -17.98 18.63
CA MET A 434 -10.70 -17.12 19.79
C MET A 434 -11.07 -17.96 21.01
N TRP A 435 -10.52 -17.63 22.16
CA TRP A 435 -10.82 -18.29 23.45
C TRP A 435 -11.27 -17.26 24.49
N PRO A 436 -12.54 -16.85 24.51
CA PRO A 436 -13.05 -15.89 25.50
C PRO A 436 -12.84 -16.35 26.94
N ASN A 437 -12.98 -17.66 27.19
CA ASN A 437 -12.81 -18.20 28.54
C ASN A 437 -11.35 -18.15 29.01
N ALA A 438 -10.37 -18.23 28.08
CA ALA A 438 -8.97 -18.02 28.43
C ALA A 438 -8.72 -16.58 28.93
N VAL A 439 -9.42 -15.58 28.37
CA VAL A 439 -9.36 -14.19 28.86
C VAL A 439 -10.02 -14.07 30.24
N LYS A 440 -11.19 -14.71 30.45
CA LYS A 440 -11.88 -14.73 31.76
C LYS A 440 -11.03 -15.41 32.83
N GLU A 441 -10.37 -16.52 32.51
CA GLU A 441 -9.43 -17.17 33.40
C GLU A 441 -8.31 -16.24 33.86
N GLN A 442 -7.75 -15.42 32.96
CA GLN A 442 -6.69 -14.48 33.32
C GLN A 442 -7.20 -13.32 34.21
N LEU A 443 -8.46 -12.93 34.09
CA LEU A 443 -9.10 -12.02 35.05
C LEU A 443 -9.24 -12.67 36.42
N GLU A 444 -9.67 -13.94 36.49
CA GLU A 444 -9.79 -14.70 37.77
C GLU A 444 -8.41 -14.89 38.43
N LEU A 445 -7.37 -15.14 37.64
CA LEU A 445 -5.99 -15.29 38.14
C LEU A 445 -5.35 -13.95 38.53
N GLY A 446 -5.93 -12.82 38.14
CA GLY A 446 -5.41 -11.48 38.39
C GLY A 446 -4.26 -11.08 37.44
N ASN A 447 -4.04 -11.79 36.35
CA ASN A 447 -3.09 -11.43 35.28
C ASN A 447 -3.63 -10.35 34.33
N LEU A 448 -4.96 -10.22 34.26
CA LEU A 448 -5.68 -9.11 33.64
C LEU A 448 -6.57 -8.41 34.71
N THR A 449 -6.92 -7.17 34.45
CA THR A 449 -7.88 -6.43 35.27
C THR A 449 -9.08 -6.00 34.46
N GLN A 450 -10.22 -5.79 35.12
CA GLN A 450 -11.40 -5.23 34.45
C GLN A 450 -11.07 -3.86 33.83
N GLU A 451 -10.27 -3.04 34.50
CA GLU A 451 -9.82 -1.73 33.99
C GLU A 451 -9.05 -1.87 32.65
N THR A 452 -8.27 -2.95 32.49
CA THR A 452 -7.59 -3.25 31.22
C THR A 452 -8.60 -3.55 30.11
N ILE A 453 -9.61 -4.39 30.39
CA ILE A 453 -10.68 -4.73 29.42
C ILE A 453 -11.48 -3.46 29.05
N ASP A 454 -11.95 -2.71 30.07
CA ASP A 454 -12.69 -1.45 29.89
C ASP A 454 -11.93 -0.45 28.99
N LYS A 455 -10.63 -0.32 29.21
CA LYS A 455 -9.77 0.59 28.44
C LYS A 455 -9.78 0.25 26.94
N HIS A 456 -9.63 -1.03 26.60
CA HIS A 456 -9.63 -1.48 25.21
C HIS A 456 -11.02 -1.39 24.59
N ALA A 457 -12.05 -1.85 25.32
CA ALA A 457 -13.44 -1.72 24.91
C ALA A 457 -13.82 -0.25 24.62
N LYS A 458 -13.40 0.69 25.46
CA LYS A 458 -13.63 2.13 25.24
C LYS A 458 -13.05 2.65 23.94
N ARG A 459 -11.84 2.24 23.56
CA ARG A 459 -11.23 2.68 22.30
C ARG A 459 -11.99 2.13 21.08
N VAL A 460 -12.38 0.87 21.12
CA VAL A 460 -13.18 0.26 20.05
C VAL A 460 -14.55 0.94 19.94
N LEU A 461 -15.24 1.18 21.05
CA LEU A 461 -16.54 1.86 21.06
C LEU A 461 -16.43 3.31 20.59
N ARG A 462 -15.42 4.05 21.06
CA ARG A 462 -15.18 5.44 20.62
C ARG A 462 -15.06 5.51 19.10
N ASN A 463 -14.28 4.62 18.50
CA ASN A 463 -14.12 4.56 17.05
C ASN A 463 -15.45 4.33 16.32
N LYS A 464 -16.30 3.43 16.81
CA LYS A 464 -17.63 3.19 16.24
C LYS A 464 -18.54 4.43 16.31
N PHE A 465 -18.48 5.18 17.40
CA PHE A 465 -19.24 6.44 17.55
C PHE A 465 -18.70 7.54 16.64
N GLU A 466 -17.38 7.69 16.54
CA GLU A 466 -16.72 8.69 15.69
C GLU A 466 -16.99 8.43 14.21
N LEU A 467 -17.10 7.16 13.79
CA LEU A 467 -17.52 6.76 12.45
C LEU A 467 -19.02 6.93 12.17
N GLY A 468 -19.83 7.33 13.20
CA GLY A 468 -21.28 7.51 13.04
C GLY A 468 -22.07 6.22 12.87
N LEU A 469 -21.50 5.05 13.18
CA LEU A 469 -22.12 3.75 12.92
C LEU A 469 -23.38 3.50 13.75
N PHE A 470 -23.50 4.10 14.92
CA PHE A 470 -24.69 3.99 15.74
C PHE A 470 -25.88 4.69 15.10
N GLU A 471 -25.64 5.74 14.34
CA GLU A 471 -26.64 6.48 13.59
C GLU A 471 -26.96 5.81 12.26
N ASP A 472 -25.93 5.58 11.45
CA ASP A 472 -26.09 5.06 10.08
C ASP A 472 -24.91 4.14 9.71
N PRO A 473 -25.03 2.81 9.94
CA PRO A 473 -23.99 1.85 9.59
C PRO A 473 -24.15 1.23 8.20
N TYR A 474 -25.23 1.56 7.47
CA TYR A 474 -25.63 0.84 6.28
C TYR A 474 -24.96 1.36 5.00
N GLY A 475 -24.74 0.44 4.06
CA GLY A 475 -24.39 0.78 2.69
C GLY A 475 -25.62 1.16 1.86
N ASN A 476 -25.46 2.06 0.89
CA ASN A 476 -26.52 2.56 0.05
C ASN A 476 -26.21 2.38 -1.44
N LEU A 477 -27.04 1.63 -2.16
CA LEU A 477 -26.80 1.32 -3.58
C LEU A 477 -26.90 2.54 -4.49
N GLU A 478 -27.84 3.47 -4.23
CA GLU A 478 -28.00 4.67 -5.05
C GLU A 478 -26.75 5.56 -4.93
N ASP A 479 -26.24 5.75 -3.70
CA ASP A 479 -25.04 6.53 -3.44
C ASP A 479 -23.79 5.85 -4.03
N ALA A 480 -23.65 4.54 -3.85
CA ALA A 480 -22.53 3.79 -4.41
C ALA A 480 -22.49 3.88 -5.95
N LEU A 481 -23.63 3.69 -6.62
CA LEU A 481 -23.72 3.80 -8.09
C LEU A 481 -23.53 5.25 -8.57
N GLU A 482 -23.94 6.25 -7.78
CA GLU A 482 -23.69 7.67 -8.14
C GLU A 482 -22.22 8.00 -8.12
N LEU A 483 -21.48 7.45 -7.16
CA LEU A 483 -20.05 7.68 -7.00
C LEU A 483 -19.21 7.01 -8.09
N CYS A 484 -19.52 5.77 -8.47
CA CYS A 484 -18.62 4.95 -9.27
C CYS A 484 -19.12 4.59 -10.67
N ALA A 485 -20.43 4.62 -10.94
CA ALA A 485 -20.98 4.10 -12.20
C ALA A 485 -21.32 5.18 -13.21
N SER A 486 -21.07 4.91 -14.50
CA SER A 486 -21.48 5.75 -15.61
C SER A 486 -23.00 5.76 -15.77
N ASP A 487 -23.54 6.77 -16.45
CA ASP A 487 -24.97 6.83 -16.80
C ASP A 487 -25.40 5.64 -17.68
N GLU A 488 -24.49 5.12 -18.51
CA GLU A 488 -24.73 3.93 -19.33
C GLU A 488 -24.91 2.69 -18.44
N TYR A 489 -24.03 2.47 -17.48
CA TYR A 489 -24.11 1.34 -16.56
C TYR A 489 -25.34 1.44 -15.64
N LYS A 490 -25.62 2.65 -15.12
CA LYS A 490 -26.85 2.90 -14.32
C LYS A 490 -28.15 2.68 -15.10
N ALA A 491 -28.14 2.95 -16.40
CA ALA A 491 -29.32 2.72 -17.25
C ALA A 491 -29.53 1.25 -17.57
N GLN A 492 -28.47 0.52 -17.77
CA GLN A 492 -28.49 -0.91 -18.06
C GLN A 492 -27.12 -1.50 -17.67
N ALA A 493 -27.07 -2.22 -16.57
CA ALA A 493 -25.88 -2.98 -16.17
C ALA A 493 -25.45 -3.94 -17.29
N PHE A 494 -24.15 -4.08 -17.49
CA PHE A 494 -23.56 -4.96 -18.49
C PHE A 494 -22.33 -5.67 -17.93
N ASP A 495 -22.02 -6.84 -18.51
CA ASP A 495 -20.86 -7.61 -18.11
C ASP A 495 -19.57 -6.88 -18.50
N MET A 496 -18.64 -6.78 -17.57
CA MET A 496 -17.30 -6.24 -17.80
C MET A 496 -16.35 -7.39 -18.13
N THR A 497 -16.11 -7.59 -19.40
CA THR A 497 -15.24 -8.69 -19.90
C THR A 497 -13.92 -8.19 -20.46
N THR A 498 -13.82 -6.89 -20.69
CA THR A 498 -12.63 -6.22 -21.21
C THR A 498 -12.32 -4.96 -20.38
N ILE A 499 -11.08 -4.47 -20.49
CA ILE A 499 -10.70 -3.22 -19.83
C ILE A 499 -11.49 -2.02 -20.39
N GLU A 500 -11.86 -2.05 -21.66
CA GLU A 500 -12.72 -1.03 -22.26
C GLU A 500 -14.11 -1.04 -21.62
N ASP A 501 -14.66 -2.19 -21.24
CA ASP A 501 -15.93 -2.29 -20.53
C ASP A 501 -15.84 -1.68 -19.14
N VAL A 502 -14.71 -1.88 -18.43
CA VAL A 502 -14.44 -1.25 -17.13
C VAL A 502 -14.47 0.28 -17.25
N TYR A 503 -13.71 0.84 -18.20
CA TYR A 503 -13.69 2.28 -18.42
C TYR A 503 -15.06 2.85 -18.86
N ARG A 504 -15.87 2.05 -19.58
CA ARG A 504 -17.22 2.41 -19.98
C ARG A 504 -18.21 2.36 -18.81
N ALA A 505 -18.01 1.45 -17.86
CA ALA A 505 -18.86 1.30 -16.69
C ALA A 505 -18.66 2.40 -15.63
N ARG A 506 -17.47 2.98 -15.59
CA ARG A 506 -17.03 3.95 -14.57
C ARG A 506 -17.38 5.38 -14.95
N THR A 507 -17.41 6.28 -13.96
CA THR A 507 -17.57 7.72 -14.22
C THR A 507 -16.43 8.28 -15.04
N ALA A 508 -16.70 9.35 -15.77
CA ALA A 508 -15.68 10.05 -16.54
C ALA A 508 -14.58 10.67 -15.63
N GLU A 509 -14.94 11.07 -14.41
CA GLU A 509 -14.02 11.63 -13.42
C GLU A 509 -13.02 10.60 -12.92
N MET A 510 -13.49 9.41 -12.54
CA MET A 510 -12.62 8.28 -12.16
C MET A 510 -11.64 7.94 -13.28
N ASN A 511 -12.14 7.81 -14.50
CA ASN A 511 -11.32 7.51 -15.67
C ASN A 511 -10.26 8.60 -15.91
N ALA A 512 -10.61 9.86 -15.71
CA ALA A 512 -9.68 10.99 -15.87
C ALA A 512 -8.56 10.95 -14.83
N MET A 513 -8.87 10.69 -13.56
CA MET A 513 -7.88 10.56 -12.48
C MET A 513 -6.92 9.38 -12.74
N GLU A 514 -7.43 8.25 -13.18
CA GLU A 514 -6.61 7.08 -13.47
C GLU A 514 -5.71 7.30 -14.70
N ILE A 515 -6.21 7.92 -15.76
CA ILE A 515 -5.41 8.32 -16.93
C ILE A 515 -4.34 9.36 -16.56
N GLN A 516 -4.65 10.26 -15.63
CA GLN A 516 -3.68 11.20 -15.09
C GLN A 516 -2.58 10.45 -14.33
N LEU A 517 -2.96 9.53 -13.45
CA LEU A 517 -2.01 8.71 -12.69
C LEU A 517 -1.09 7.91 -13.62
N GLN A 518 -1.61 7.28 -14.67
CA GLN A 518 -0.79 6.57 -15.66
C GLN A 518 0.24 7.46 -16.32
N THR A 519 -0.13 8.70 -16.64
CA THR A 519 0.76 9.68 -17.25
C THR A 519 1.82 10.15 -16.25
N GLU A 520 1.40 10.52 -15.05
CA GLU A 520 2.25 11.11 -14.02
C GLU A 520 3.13 10.07 -13.29
N SER A 521 2.77 8.80 -13.34
CA SER A 521 3.62 7.72 -12.84
C SER A 521 4.63 7.19 -13.88
N THR A 522 4.60 7.68 -15.12
CA THR A 522 5.61 7.35 -16.12
C THR A 522 6.83 8.23 -15.95
N VAL A 523 8.01 7.63 -15.77
CA VAL A 523 9.29 8.34 -15.60
C VAL A 523 10.05 8.40 -16.92
N LEU A 524 10.36 9.59 -17.40
CA LEU A 524 11.28 9.77 -18.52
C LEU A 524 12.72 9.73 -17.98
N LEU A 525 13.40 8.60 -18.13
CA LEU A 525 14.78 8.42 -17.64
C LEU A 525 15.82 8.95 -18.61
N LYS A 526 15.59 8.82 -19.93
CA LYS A 526 16.51 9.26 -20.98
C LYS A 526 15.74 9.80 -22.18
N ASN A 527 16.31 10.80 -22.84
CA ASN A 527 15.81 11.30 -24.12
C ASN A 527 16.93 12.03 -24.88
N ASP A 528 17.49 11.41 -25.89
CA ASP A 528 18.48 11.98 -26.80
C ASP A 528 17.81 12.89 -27.85
N ASN A 529 16.78 13.64 -27.45
CA ASN A 529 15.95 14.53 -28.26
C ASN A 529 15.12 13.81 -29.34
N ILE A 530 14.79 12.52 -29.14
CA ILE A 530 13.92 11.78 -30.06
C ILE A 530 12.44 11.93 -29.69
N LEU A 531 12.12 12.08 -28.41
CA LEU A 531 10.76 12.32 -27.93
C LEU A 531 10.48 13.82 -27.75
N PRO A 532 9.27 14.30 -28.05
CA PRO A 532 8.16 13.53 -28.63
C PRO A 532 8.41 13.17 -30.10
N LEU A 533 7.88 12.01 -30.52
CA LEU A 533 7.93 11.52 -31.90
C LEU A 533 7.13 12.44 -32.84
N LYS A 534 7.50 12.44 -34.11
CA LYS A 534 6.83 13.22 -35.13
C LYS A 534 5.91 12.34 -35.96
N ALA A 535 4.75 12.87 -36.34
CA ALA A 535 3.72 12.14 -37.07
C ALA A 535 4.17 11.59 -38.45
N GLU A 536 5.15 12.25 -39.09
CA GLU A 536 5.73 11.84 -40.36
C GLU A 536 6.71 10.66 -40.28
N GLN A 537 7.17 10.29 -39.05
CA GLN A 537 8.07 9.16 -38.86
C GLN A 537 7.32 7.83 -39.01
N LYS A 538 7.99 6.87 -39.66
CA LYS A 538 7.52 5.49 -39.68
C LYS A 538 8.04 4.76 -38.45
N VAL A 539 7.18 4.03 -37.79
CA VAL A 539 7.55 3.34 -36.55
C VAL A 539 7.37 1.82 -36.66
N TYR A 540 8.32 1.09 -36.16
CA TYR A 540 8.22 -0.34 -35.95
C TYR A 540 7.98 -0.59 -34.46
N VAL A 541 6.95 -1.40 -34.10
CA VAL A 541 6.60 -1.69 -32.72
C VAL A 541 6.92 -3.14 -32.43
N ALA A 542 7.76 -3.35 -31.43
CA ALA A 542 8.18 -4.67 -30.92
C ALA A 542 7.98 -4.76 -29.40
N GLY A 543 8.04 -5.94 -28.84
CA GLY A 543 7.94 -6.12 -27.40
C GLY A 543 7.78 -7.58 -26.96
N THR A 544 7.72 -7.80 -25.67
CA THR A 544 7.69 -9.12 -25.04
C THR A 544 6.36 -9.84 -25.25
N SER A 545 5.23 -9.10 -25.28
CA SER A 545 3.89 -9.65 -25.45
C SER A 545 3.32 -9.32 -26.82
N LYS A 546 2.84 -10.35 -27.54
CA LYS A 546 2.19 -10.16 -28.83
C LYS A 546 0.89 -9.34 -28.74
N ASP A 547 0.15 -9.52 -27.67
CA ASP A 547 -1.13 -8.81 -27.46
C ASP A 547 -0.87 -7.34 -27.14
N THR A 548 0.09 -7.05 -26.28
CA THR A 548 0.54 -5.66 -25.99
C THR A 548 1.01 -4.97 -27.25
N VAL A 549 1.88 -5.62 -28.05
CA VAL A 549 2.35 -5.08 -29.33
C VAL A 549 1.20 -4.80 -30.30
N ALA A 550 0.19 -5.67 -30.36
CA ALA A 550 -0.97 -5.46 -31.23
C ALA A 550 -1.83 -4.27 -30.79
N MET A 551 -2.01 -4.10 -29.48
CA MET A 551 -2.75 -2.97 -28.92
C MET A 551 -1.98 -1.65 -29.13
N ASP A 552 -0.68 -1.64 -28.90
CA ASP A 552 0.18 -0.47 -29.15
C ASP A 552 0.19 -0.06 -30.61
N LYS A 553 0.33 -1.02 -31.54
CA LYS A 553 0.23 -0.76 -32.98
C LYS A 553 -1.09 -0.07 -33.32
N LYS A 554 -2.20 -0.53 -32.75
CA LYS A 554 -3.53 0.07 -32.95
C LYS A 554 -3.59 1.51 -32.44
N ALA A 555 -3.07 1.77 -31.26
CA ALA A 555 -3.06 3.12 -30.65
C ALA A 555 -2.12 4.07 -31.41
N ILE A 556 -0.91 3.64 -31.72
CA ILE A 556 0.12 4.41 -32.42
C ILE A 556 -0.29 4.71 -33.87
N ALA A 557 -1.06 3.84 -34.50
CA ALA A 557 -1.57 4.08 -35.87
C ALA A 557 -2.49 5.30 -35.97
N ALA A 558 -3.00 5.84 -34.86
CA ALA A 558 -3.71 7.12 -34.85
C ALA A 558 -2.78 8.32 -35.05
N TYR A 559 -1.47 8.17 -34.82
CA TYR A 559 -0.49 9.25 -34.84
C TYR A 559 0.51 9.11 -36.00
N ALA A 560 0.92 7.90 -36.37
CA ALA A 560 1.99 7.68 -37.33
C ALA A 560 1.76 6.42 -38.17
N THR A 561 2.61 6.25 -39.21
CA THR A 561 2.60 5.04 -40.03
C THR A 561 3.36 3.92 -39.30
N VAL A 562 2.65 2.87 -38.90
CA VAL A 562 3.24 1.65 -38.37
C VAL A 562 3.67 0.74 -39.54
N VAL A 563 4.94 0.30 -39.53
CA VAL A 563 5.52 -0.61 -40.55
C VAL A 563 5.71 -2.02 -39.96
N ASP A 564 5.75 -3.02 -40.87
CA ASP A 564 5.88 -4.41 -40.45
C ASP A 564 7.34 -4.90 -40.38
N ASN A 565 8.28 -4.16 -40.96
CA ASN A 565 9.70 -4.50 -40.95
C ASN A 565 10.51 -3.40 -40.28
N MET A 566 11.50 -3.77 -39.48
CA MET A 566 12.38 -2.86 -38.76
C MET A 566 13.18 -1.97 -39.69
N GLU A 567 13.65 -2.48 -40.82
CA GLU A 567 14.45 -1.77 -41.81
C GLU A 567 13.68 -0.60 -42.46
N ASP A 568 12.35 -0.72 -42.55
CA ASP A 568 11.48 0.31 -43.15
C ASP A 568 11.13 1.43 -42.15
N ALA A 569 11.48 1.27 -40.88
CA ALA A 569 11.18 2.22 -39.83
C ALA A 569 12.20 3.36 -39.75
N ASP A 570 11.76 4.49 -39.21
CA ASP A 570 12.63 5.60 -38.79
C ASP A 570 12.98 5.46 -37.30
N VAL A 571 12.11 4.82 -36.52
CA VAL A 571 12.23 4.62 -35.05
C VAL A 571 11.62 3.29 -34.67
N ILE A 572 12.23 2.60 -33.71
CA ILE A 572 11.70 1.40 -33.07
C ILE A 572 11.10 1.80 -31.73
N ILE A 573 9.87 1.35 -31.46
CA ILE A 573 9.23 1.41 -30.15
C ILE A 573 9.29 0.00 -29.57
N ALA A 574 10.08 -0.18 -28.50
CA ALA A 574 10.27 -1.43 -27.80
C ALA A 574 9.49 -1.41 -26.48
N HIS A 575 8.36 -2.13 -26.41
CA HIS A 575 7.57 -2.27 -25.21
C HIS A 575 7.88 -3.62 -24.54
N VAL A 576 8.69 -3.58 -23.49
CA VAL A 576 9.23 -4.79 -22.84
C VAL A 576 8.98 -4.77 -21.33
N THR A 577 8.87 -5.96 -20.75
CA THR A 577 8.63 -6.17 -19.32
C THR A 577 9.86 -6.69 -18.57
N ALA A 578 10.90 -7.07 -19.29
CA ALA A 578 12.16 -7.54 -18.72
C ALA A 578 13.29 -7.41 -19.75
N MET A 579 14.54 -7.36 -19.24
CA MET A 579 15.75 -7.50 -20.04
C MET A 579 16.12 -8.98 -20.09
N ASP A 580 15.56 -9.69 -21.06
CA ASP A 580 15.85 -11.10 -21.35
C ASP A 580 16.59 -11.24 -22.69
N ASP A 581 17.07 -12.47 -23.00
CA ASP A 581 17.82 -12.77 -24.24
C ASP A 581 17.07 -12.30 -25.50
N ALA A 582 15.73 -12.31 -25.50
CA ALA A 582 14.93 -11.88 -26.64
C ALA A 582 14.91 -10.35 -26.79
N THR A 583 14.90 -9.65 -25.67
CA THR A 583 15.00 -8.18 -25.62
C THR A 583 16.40 -7.72 -26.01
N GLU A 584 17.45 -8.37 -25.53
CA GLU A 584 18.83 -8.08 -25.93
C GLU A 584 19.03 -8.27 -27.44
N LEU A 585 18.52 -9.36 -28.00
CA LEU A 585 18.55 -9.61 -29.45
C LEU A 585 17.81 -8.52 -30.23
N LEU A 586 16.68 -8.01 -29.74
CA LEU A 586 15.96 -6.89 -30.35
C LEU A 586 16.84 -5.64 -30.42
N PHE A 587 17.60 -5.36 -29.37
CA PHE A 587 18.55 -4.22 -29.37
C PHE A 587 19.72 -4.42 -30.31
N GLU A 588 20.25 -5.65 -30.42
CA GLU A 588 21.30 -5.99 -31.39
C GLU A 588 20.80 -5.82 -32.82
N ASP A 589 19.61 -6.36 -33.15
CA ASP A 589 18.98 -6.19 -34.46
C ASP A 589 18.72 -4.72 -34.80
N ALA A 590 18.31 -3.92 -33.83
CA ALA A 590 18.09 -2.49 -33.97
C ALA A 590 19.40 -1.73 -34.27
N ALA A 591 20.47 -2.10 -33.58
CA ALA A 591 21.81 -1.55 -33.78
C ALA A 591 22.36 -1.92 -35.17
N ASP A 592 22.20 -3.16 -35.63
CA ASP A 592 22.59 -3.62 -36.95
C ASP A 592 21.80 -2.90 -38.05
N ALA A 593 20.53 -2.58 -37.79
CA ALA A 593 19.69 -1.78 -38.69
C ALA A 593 19.95 -0.28 -38.62
N GLU A 594 20.84 0.17 -37.75
CA GLU A 594 21.13 1.60 -37.45
C GLU A 594 19.85 2.40 -37.09
N LYS A 595 18.93 1.81 -36.31
CA LYS A 595 17.66 2.42 -35.93
C LYS A 595 17.65 2.82 -34.44
N PRO A 596 17.22 4.07 -34.11
CA PRO A 596 17.07 4.48 -32.73
C PRO A 596 15.90 3.72 -32.07
N VAL A 597 16.11 3.34 -30.81
CA VAL A 597 15.11 2.63 -30.00
C VAL A 597 14.55 3.58 -28.96
N VAL A 598 13.22 3.68 -28.90
CA VAL A 598 12.48 4.22 -27.75
C VAL A 598 12.02 3.05 -26.91
N LEU A 599 12.62 2.90 -25.77
CA LEU A 599 12.30 1.85 -24.78
C LEU A 599 11.10 2.29 -23.92
N CYS A 600 10.03 1.52 -23.97
CA CYS A 600 8.90 1.59 -23.04
C CYS A 600 9.04 0.39 -22.10
N TYR A 601 9.66 0.61 -20.95
CA TYR A 601 9.98 -0.45 -20.01
C TYR A 601 8.88 -0.60 -18.96
N ASP A 602 8.24 -1.75 -18.92
CA ASP A 602 7.07 -2.06 -18.11
C ASP A 602 7.33 -3.28 -17.19
N GLY A 603 8.50 -3.29 -16.57
CA GLY A 603 8.94 -4.36 -15.66
C GLY A 603 8.46 -4.21 -14.22
N GLY A 604 7.77 -3.10 -13.90
CA GLY A 604 7.44 -2.74 -12.52
C GLY A 604 8.66 -2.23 -11.73
N VAL A 605 8.40 -1.64 -10.57
CA VAL A 605 9.44 -0.99 -9.74
C VAL A 605 10.45 -1.96 -9.13
N SER A 606 10.10 -3.23 -9.03
CA SER A 606 11.03 -4.27 -8.52
C SER A 606 11.96 -4.85 -9.58
N ASN A 607 11.77 -4.47 -10.86
CA ASN A 607 12.58 -4.91 -11.97
C ASN A 607 12.86 -3.71 -12.88
N GLU A 608 13.84 -2.90 -12.50
CA GLU A 608 14.21 -1.65 -13.17
C GLU A 608 15.00 -1.91 -14.45
N PRO A 609 14.96 -0.98 -15.45
CA PRO A 609 15.81 -1.09 -16.64
C PRO A 609 17.29 -0.97 -16.25
N ASP A 610 18.10 -1.87 -16.72
CA ASP A 610 19.54 -1.89 -16.45
C ASP A 610 20.33 -0.90 -17.31
N ALA A 611 21.63 -0.80 -17.03
CA ALA A 611 22.53 0.12 -17.74
C ALA A 611 22.64 -0.20 -19.24
N TYR A 612 22.56 -1.47 -19.65
CA TYR A 612 22.62 -1.84 -21.05
C TYR A 612 21.39 -1.31 -21.80
N ALA A 613 20.19 -1.54 -21.26
CA ALA A 613 18.93 -1.05 -21.82
C ALA A 613 18.93 0.47 -21.98
N VAL A 614 19.35 1.17 -20.92
CA VAL A 614 19.40 2.64 -20.91
C VAL A 614 20.43 3.16 -21.92
N ASN A 615 21.63 2.60 -21.95
CA ASN A 615 22.69 3.07 -22.86
C ASN A 615 22.36 2.78 -24.33
N SER A 616 21.72 1.64 -24.64
CA SER A 616 21.37 1.22 -25.99
C SER A 616 20.11 1.91 -26.53
N SER A 617 19.38 2.63 -25.71
CA SER A 617 18.15 3.35 -26.09
C SER A 617 18.41 4.82 -26.41
N ALA A 618 17.69 5.38 -27.39
CA ALA A 618 17.64 6.82 -27.66
C ALA A 618 16.70 7.55 -26.71
N ALA A 619 15.68 6.87 -26.18
CA ALA A 619 14.86 7.35 -25.07
C ALA A 619 14.36 6.18 -24.23
N VAL A 620 14.09 6.44 -22.94
CA VAL A 620 13.58 5.44 -21.98
C VAL A 620 12.40 6.03 -21.21
N LEU A 621 11.24 5.42 -21.41
CA LEU A 621 10.03 5.62 -20.61
C LEU A 621 9.91 4.44 -19.65
N PHE A 622 10.03 4.67 -18.37
CA PHE A 622 9.81 3.66 -17.33
C PHE A 622 8.34 3.75 -16.87
N LEU A 623 7.58 2.74 -17.24
CA LEU A 623 6.14 2.63 -16.97
C LEU A 623 5.96 1.93 -15.64
N THR A 624 5.44 2.62 -14.65
CA THR A 624 5.32 2.08 -13.27
C THR A 624 3.86 1.83 -12.87
N TYR A 625 2.92 2.14 -13.75
CA TYR A 625 1.52 1.86 -13.51
C TYR A 625 1.24 0.38 -13.73
N ASP A 626 1.05 -0.36 -12.64
CA ASP A 626 0.81 -1.80 -12.65
C ASP A 626 -0.32 -2.14 -11.65
N CYS A 627 -1.48 -2.48 -12.20
CA CYS A 627 -2.66 -2.91 -11.44
C CYS A 627 -2.65 -4.43 -11.20
N THR A 628 -1.50 -5.03 -10.98
CA THR A 628 -1.44 -6.44 -10.60
C THR A 628 -1.95 -6.60 -9.16
N PRO A 629 -2.93 -7.47 -8.89
CA PRO A 629 -3.32 -7.77 -7.51
C PRO A 629 -2.14 -8.40 -6.76
N ASP A 630 -1.73 -7.81 -5.67
CA ASP A 630 -0.59 -8.28 -4.85
C ASP A 630 -0.74 -9.73 -4.35
N HIS A 631 -1.94 -10.32 -4.40
CA HIS A 631 -2.24 -11.60 -3.75
C HIS A 631 -3.05 -12.58 -4.62
N GLY A 632 -2.93 -12.56 -5.94
CA GLY A 632 -3.57 -13.59 -6.78
C GLY A 632 -5.09 -13.67 -6.61
N SER A 633 -5.72 -12.56 -6.21
CA SER A 633 -7.16 -12.49 -6.09
C SER A 633 -7.78 -12.77 -7.46
N SER A 634 -8.83 -13.56 -7.46
CA SER A 634 -9.59 -13.98 -8.62
C SER A 634 -10.33 -12.85 -9.35
N MET A 635 -9.98 -11.60 -9.11
CA MET A 635 -10.30 -10.47 -9.98
C MET A 635 -9.64 -10.68 -11.37
N GLY A 636 -9.46 -11.95 -11.71
CA GLY A 636 -8.93 -12.39 -12.98
C GLY A 636 -9.62 -11.62 -14.08
N ASN A 637 -8.85 -10.97 -14.89
CA ASN A 637 -9.08 -10.36 -16.18
C ASN A 637 -9.04 -8.82 -16.24
N PHE A 638 -9.09 -8.07 -15.12
CA PHE A 638 -8.96 -6.59 -15.19
C PHE A 638 -7.54 -6.11 -14.88
N TYR A 639 -6.62 -6.96 -15.17
CA TYR A 639 -5.21 -6.70 -15.19
C TYR A 639 -4.92 -5.64 -16.23
N HIS A 640 -4.53 -4.45 -15.86
CA HIS A 640 -4.05 -3.53 -16.85
C HIS A 640 -2.85 -2.75 -16.35
N LYS A 641 -1.97 -2.54 -17.25
CA LYS A 641 -0.84 -1.64 -17.19
C LYS A 641 -1.19 -0.33 -17.88
N THR A 642 -0.23 0.54 -18.08
CA THR A 642 -0.45 1.78 -18.82
C THR A 642 -1.22 1.52 -20.13
N LEU A 643 -2.36 2.21 -20.29
CA LEU A 643 -3.18 2.05 -21.50
C LEU A 643 -2.40 2.39 -22.75
N PRO A 644 -2.54 1.61 -23.84
CA PRO A 644 -1.87 1.89 -25.11
C PRO A 644 -2.15 3.28 -25.68
N SER A 645 -3.35 3.81 -25.44
CA SER A 645 -3.72 5.18 -25.83
C SER A 645 -2.96 6.24 -25.03
N VAL A 646 -2.78 6.03 -23.73
CA VAL A 646 -2.01 6.93 -22.84
C VAL A 646 -0.51 6.88 -23.22
N LEU A 647 0.02 5.69 -23.49
CA LEU A 647 1.38 5.53 -23.98
C LEU A 647 1.57 6.26 -25.32
N ALA A 648 0.66 6.09 -26.28
CA ALA A 648 0.71 6.79 -27.56
C ALA A 648 0.64 8.32 -27.37
N ASP A 649 -0.25 8.83 -26.50
CA ASP A 649 -0.33 10.26 -26.16
C ASP A 649 1.03 10.79 -25.65
N MET A 650 1.74 10.03 -24.83
CA MET A 650 3.06 10.40 -24.31
C MET A 650 4.12 10.33 -25.41
N LEU A 651 4.15 9.29 -26.22
CA LEU A 651 5.12 9.15 -27.30
C LEU A 651 5.04 10.31 -28.31
N TYR A 652 3.84 10.85 -28.56
CA TYR A 652 3.61 11.95 -29.52
C TYR A 652 3.42 13.32 -28.87
N GLY A 653 3.68 13.44 -27.56
CA GLY A 653 3.70 14.72 -26.84
C GLY A 653 2.33 15.36 -26.60
N VAL A 654 1.23 14.62 -26.75
CA VAL A 654 -0.11 15.05 -26.33
C VAL A 654 -0.19 15.15 -24.82
N LYS A 655 0.46 14.22 -24.14
CA LYS A 655 0.74 14.22 -22.70
C LYS A 655 2.24 14.16 -22.47
N ALA A 656 2.71 14.76 -21.38
CA ALA A 656 4.12 14.68 -21.00
C ALA A 656 4.27 13.82 -19.74
N PRO A 657 5.11 12.77 -19.74
CA PRO A 657 5.45 12.06 -18.53
C PRO A 657 6.04 13.02 -17.50
N SER A 658 5.67 12.86 -16.24
CA SER A 658 6.14 13.71 -15.15
C SER A 658 6.52 12.94 -13.89
N GLY A 659 6.50 11.62 -13.96
CA GLY A 659 6.88 10.72 -12.88
C GLY A 659 8.34 10.95 -12.45
N LYS A 660 8.58 10.68 -11.17
CA LYS A 660 9.91 10.74 -10.56
C LYS A 660 10.21 9.46 -9.80
N THR A 661 11.43 8.96 -9.94
CA THR A 661 11.88 7.81 -9.17
C THR A 661 11.69 8.07 -7.68
N VAL A 662 11.25 7.08 -6.93
CA VAL A 662 11.18 7.16 -5.46
C VAL A 662 12.34 6.43 -4.79
N PHE A 663 13.14 5.73 -5.60
CA PHE A 663 14.36 5.03 -5.20
C PHE A 663 15.54 5.49 -6.04
N GLU A 664 16.76 5.25 -5.54
CA GLU A 664 17.96 5.33 -6.37
C GLU A 664 18.06 4.10 -7.27
N MET A 665 18.44 4.30 -8.53
CA MET A 665 18.68 3.23 -9.48
C MET A 665 20.18 3.02 -9.66
N ALA A 666 20.66 1.81 -9.43
CA ALA A 666 22.05 1.45 -9.56
C ALA A 666 22.44 1.13 -11.02
N TRP A 667 23.75 1.24 -11.35
CA TRP A 667 24.28 0.87 -12.67
C TRP A 667 24.28 -0.65 -12.90
N THR A 668 24.64 -1.41 -11.89
CA THR A 668 24.70 -2.87 -11.92
C THR A 668 24.26 -3.44 -10.57
N SER A 669 23.97 -4.74 -10.54
CA SER A 669 23.75 -5.46 -9.28
C SER A 669 24.98 -5.45 -8.38
N GLU A 670 26.18 -5.35 -8.96
CA GLU A 670 27.45 -5.25 -8.21
C GLU A 670 27.63 -3.85 -7.60
N ASP A 671 27.23 -2.79 -8.28
CA ASP A 671 27.22 -1.42 -7.75
C ASP A 671 26.20 -1.23 -6.63
N ALA A 672 25.15 -2.03 -6.64
CA ALA A 672 24.22 -2.12 -5.53
C ALA A 672 24.76 -2.93 -4.34
N GLU A 673 25.92 -3.60 -4.49
CA GLU A 673 26.62 -4.26 -3.39
C GLU A 673 27.36 -3.23 -2.55
N LEU A 674 26.66 -2.70 -1.56
CA LEU A 674 27.25 -1.90 -0.53
C LEU A 674 28.13 -2.79 0.35
N ASP A 675 29.41 -2.41 0.50
CA ASP A 675 30.27 -3.01 1.52
C ASP A 675 29.81 -2.51 2.91
N TRP A 676 28.93 -3.27 3.52
CA TRP A 676 28.38 -2.99 4.84
C TRP A 676 29.32 -3.37 5.98
N GLY A 677 30.58 -3.70 5.68
CA GLY A 677 31.56 -4.17 6.63
C GLY A 677 31.19 -5.53 7.24
N GLU A 678 31.23 -5.66 8.57
CA GLU A 678 30.86 -6.92 9.24
C GLU A 678 29.38 -7.28 9.20
N LEU A 679 28.51 -6.42 8.64
CA LEU A 679 27.12 -6.73 8.37
C LEU A 679 27.05 -7.55 7.07
N GLN A 680 27.37 -8.82 7.15
CA GLN A 680 27.20 -9.77 6.06
C GLN A 680 25.70 -10.02 5.87
N PHE A 681 25.10 -9.37 4.85
CA PHE A 681 23.79 -9.77 4.35
C PHE A 681 23.95 -11.05 3.53
N ASP A 682 23.03 -11.98 3.74
CA ASP A 682 22.93 -13.17 2.92
C ASP A 682 22.87 -12.75 1.44
N THR A 683 23.63 -13.41 0.58
CA THR A 683 23.77 -13.12 -0.85
C THR A 683 22.46 -13.24 -1.65
N GLY A 684 21.33 -13.50 -0.97
CA GLY A 684 19.97 -13.52 -1.50
C GLY A 684 19.17 -12.23 -1.31
N VAL A 685 19.77 -11.15 -0.82
CA VAL A 685 19.05 -9.87 -0.63
C VAL A 685 18.87 -9.18 -1.99
N ASP A 686 17.64 -8.93 -2.38
CA ASP A 686 17.30 -8.27 -3.65
C ASP A 686 17.73 -6.78 -3.67
N THR A 687 17.81 -6.21 -4.86
CA THR A 687 18.24 -4.82 -5.09
C THR A 687 17.38 -3.83 -4.31
N LYS A 688 16.07 -4.05 -4.22
CA LYS A 688 15.13 -3.20 -3.47
C LYS A 688 15.48 -3.16 -1.98
N THR A 689 15.81 -4.31 -1.39
CA THR A 689 16.21 -4.38 0.02
C THR A 689 17.56 -3.67 0.23
N ARG A 690 18.49 -3.75 -0.71
CA ARG A 690 19.79 -3.05 -0.64
C ARG A 690 19.61 -1.53 -0.72
N LEU A 691 18.80 -1.04 -1.64
CA LEU A 691 18.48 0.38 -1.76
C LEU A 691 17.75 0.91 -0.51
N TYR A 692 16.86 0.10 0.04
CA TYR A 692 16.24 0.38 1.33
C TYR A 692 17.26 0.57 2.44
N MET A 693 18.24 -0.33 2.53
CA MET A 693 19.30 -0.25 3.54
C MET A 693 20.18 0.99 3.34
N ALA A 694 20.47 1.34 2.09
CA ALA A 694 21.19 2.55 1.75
C ALA A 694 20.46 3.83 2.21
N ALA A 695 19.14 3.87 2.01
CA ALA A 695 18.32 4.98 2.48
C ALA A 695 18.27 5.08 4.00
N VAL A 696 18.21 3.93 4.68
CA VAL A 696 18.32 3.83 6.13
C VAL A 696 19.58 4.52 6.64
N VAL A 697 20.72 4.20 6.05
CA VAL A 697 22.02 4.81 6.42
C VAL A 697 22.02 6.31 6.20
N ARG A 698 21.48 6.74 5.05
CA ARG A 698 21.43 8.17 4.68
C ARG A 698 20.58 8.98 5.64
N ASN A 699 19.45 8.42 6.08
CA ASN A 699 18.52 9.08 6.98
C ASN A 699 18.91 8.94 8.48
N ASN A 700 19.95 8.18 8.80
CA ASN A 700 20.47 8.02 10.17
C ASN A 700 21.92 8.48 10.28
N PRO A 701 22.18 9.78 10.46
CA PRO A 701 23.53 10.34 10.46
C PRO A 701 24.39 9.89 11.66
N THR A 702 23.84 9.18 12.64
CA THR A 702 24.56 8.63 13.79
C THR A 702 24.96 7.16 13.62
N ALA A 703 24.56 6.52 12.52
CA ALA A 703 24.99 5.17 12.22
C ALA A 703 26.47 5.18 11.77
N ASP A 704 27.30 4.36 12.41
CA ASP A 704 28.69 4.10 11.98
C ASP A 704 28.69 3.21 10.71
N LEU A 705 27.93 3.61 9.68
CA LEU A 705 27.78 2.85 8.46
C LEU A 705 28.47 3.59 7.31
N PRO A 706 28.95 2.89 6.28
CA PRO A 706 29.65 3.53 5.17
C PRO A 706 28.76 4.56 4.48
N THR A 707 29.28 5.75 4.30
CA THR A 707 28.58 6.87 3.63
C THR A 707 28.70 6.83 2.11
N ASN A 708 29.49 5.92 1.57
CA ASN A 708 29.67 5.76 0.13
C ASN A 708 28.65 4.76 -0.42
N LEU A 709 27.56 5.27 -0.98
CA LEU A 709 26.43 4.50 -1.52
C LEU A 709 26.68 3.91 -2.91
N GLY A 710 27.93 3.84 -3.33
CA GLY A 710 28.24 3.47 -4.71
C GLY A 710 27.82 4.55 -5.72
N ASP A 711 28.10 4.28 -6.97
CA ASP A 711 27.71 5.17 -8.06
C ASP A 711 26.32 4.77 -8.57
N VAL A 712 25.34 5.66 -8.41
CA VAL A 712 23.97 5.38 -8.87
C VAL A 712 23.75 5.91 -10.28
N MET A 713 22.97 5.17 -11.07
CA MET A 713 22.58 5.58 -12.43
C MET A 713 21.65 6.78 -12.35
N TYR A 714 20.58 6.68 -11.57
CA TYR A 714 19.64 7.77 -11.33
C TYR A 714 19.44 8.00 -9.83
N PRO A 715 19.49 9.25 -9.36
CA PRO A 715 19.14 9.58 -7.98
C PRO A 715 17.65 9.40 -7.72
N ALA A 716 17.25 9.24 -6.46
CA ALA A 716 15.85 9.35 -6.09
C ALA A 716 15.28 10.73 -6.47
N HIS A 717 13.98 10.78 -6.75
CA HIS A 717 13.23 11.95 -7.21
C HIS A 717 13.70 12.49 -8.58
N PHE A 718 14.29 11.64 -9.40
CA PHE A 718 14.69 11.98 -10.77
C PHE A 718 13.58 11.65 -11.77
N GLY A 719 13.31 12.58 -12.71
CA GLY A 719 12.42 12.36 -13.85
C GLY A 719 12.42 13.57 -14.78
N MET A 720 12.79 13.33 -16.03
CA MET A 720 12.89 14.36 -17.05
C MET A 720 11.52 14.77 -17.62
N ARG A 721 11.49 15.92 -18.28
CA ARG A 721 10.33 16.39 -19.04
C ARG A 721 10.77 16.89 -20.41
N TYR A 722 9.93 16.76 -21.44
CA TYR A 722 10.24 17.21 -22.81
C TYR A 722 10.48 18.70 -22.93
N ASP A 723 9.82 19.49 -22.09
CA ASP A 723 9.73 20.95 -22.18
C ASP A 723 10.63 21.67 -21.16
N GLN A 724 11.41 20.93 -20.37
CA GLN A 724 12.25 21.49 -19.32
C GLN A 724 13.71 21.04 -19.50
N PRO A 725 14.60 21.88 -20.07
CA PRO A 725 15.98 21.48 -20.27
C PRO A 725 16.79 21.49 -18.98
N ALA A 726 17.70 20.54 -18.87
CA ALA A 726 18.74 20.56 -17.85
C ALA A 726 19.83 21.60 -18.20
N ASP A 727 20.53 22.09 -17.18
CA ASP A 727 21.70 22.99 -17.32
C ASP A 727 22.83 22.42 -16.45
N ILE A 728 23.48 21.36 -16.96
CA ILE A 728 24.48 20.59 -16.23
C ILE A 728 25.87 21.01 -16.68
N THR A 729 26.72 21.37 -15.70
CA THR A 729 28.12 21.73 -15.91
C THR A 729 29.01 20.88 -15.02
N CYS A 730 30.17 20.48 -15.56
CA CYS A 730 31.20 19.84 -14.77
C CYS A 730 32.16 20.88 -14.19
N ASN A 731 32.46 20.76 -12.89
CA ASN A 731 33.42 21.59 -12.20
C ASN A 731 34.24 20.80 -11.17
N THR A 732 35.32 21.43 -10.68
CA THR A 732 36.13 20.90 -9.55
C THR A 732 36.72 19.50 -9.81
N LEU A 733 37.58 19.36 -10.81
CA LEU A 733 38.32 18.12 -11.05
C LEU A 733 39.42 17.93 -9.95
N ILE A 734 39.35 16.83 -9.23
CA ILE A 734 40.28 16.45 -8.17
C ILE A 734 41.07 15.22 -8.63
N ALA A 735 42.38 15.42 -8.78
CA ALA A 735 43.30 14.31 -9.03
C ALA A 735 43.52 13.47 -7.73
N PRO A 736 43.93 12.19 -7.84
CA PRO A 736 44.07 11.29 -6.70
C PRO A 736 45.15 11.74 -5.76
N GLN A 737 44.78 12.54 -4.77
CA GLN A 737 45.66 13.00 -3.70
C GLN A 737 45.09 12.55 -2.36
N GLY A 738 45.83 11.75 -1.63
CA GLY A 738 45.48 11.38 -0.27
C GLY A 738 46.09 12.31 0.74
N VAL A 739 45.39 12.59 1.81
CA VAL A 739 45.91 13.30 2.97
C VAL A 739 46.19 12.27 4.05
N ARG A 740 47.46 12.16 4.46
CA ARG A 740 47.87 11.21 5.49
C ARG A 740 48.56 11.92 6.62
N GLU A 741 48.28 11.55 7.85
CA GLU A 741 49.10 11.89 8.99
C GLU A 741 50.39 11.05 8.98
N VAL A 742 51.50 11.71 8.93
CA VAL A 742 52.84 11.08 9.01
C VAL A 742 53.55 11.57 10.22
N SER A 743 54.31 10.70 10.87
CA SER A 743 55.18 11.10 11.94
C SER A 743 56.43 11.76 11.35
N GLU A 744 56.69 12.98 11.73
CA GLU A 744 57.93 13.70 11.38
C GLU A 744 58.85 13.83 12.59
N GLU A 745 60.09 13.46 12.43
CA GLU A 745 61.14 13.70 13.43
C GLU A 745 61.60 15.14 13.32
N THR A 746 61.56 15.87 14.39
CA THR A 746 62.02 17.25 14.52
C THR A 746 63.07 17.34 15.59
N SER A 747 63.86 18.43 15.62
CA SER A 747 64.87 18.68 16.66
C SER A 747 64.24 18.72 18.07
N SER A 748 62.96 18.80 18.22
CA SER A 748 62.18 18.81 19.48
C SER A 748 61.41 17.53 19.75
N GLY A 749 61.53 16.49 18.91
CA GLY A 749 60.82 15.19 19.01
C GLY A 749 59.95 14.93 17.81
N THR A 750 59.24 13.77 17.85
CA THR A 750 58.31 13.35 16.81
C THR A 750 57.00 14.15 16.89
N ARG A 751 56.53 14.70 15.79
CA ARG A 751 55.21 15.29 15.65
C ARG A 751 54.41 14.60 14.52
N MET A 752 53.11 14.62 14.63
CA MET A 752 52.21 14.24 13.52
C MET A 752 52.05 15.45 12.60
N ALA A 753 52.34 15.24 11.31
CA ALA A 753 52.16 16.23 10.28
C ALA A 753 51.28 15.67 9.17
N THR A 754 50.39 16.49 8.66
CA THR A 754 49.52 16.13 7.55
C THR A 754 50.30 16.35 6.24
N LYS A 755 50.50 15.31 5.46
CA LYS A 755 51.08 15.38 4.10
C LYS A 755 50.06 14.99 3.05
N VAL A 756 50.09 15.71 1.95
CA VAL A 756 49.43 15.29 0.70
C VAL A 756 50.35 14.31 0.03
N LEU A 757 49.85 13.11 -0.23
CA LEU A 757 50.57 12.04 -0.92
C LEU A 757 49.89 11.79 -2.27
N ASN A 758 50.70 11.52 -3.29
CA ASN A 758 50.20 10.97 -4.55
C ASN A 758 49.75 9.52 -4.29
N LEU A 759 48.52 9.22 -4.72
CA LEU A 759 47.92 7.91 -4.57
C LEU A 759 47.91 7.12 -5.88
N ALA A 760 48.26 7.71 -7.01
CA ALA A 760 48.28 7.05 -8.30
C ALA A 760 49.59 6.24 -8.45
N LYS A 761 49.43 4.93 -8.58
CA LYS A 761 50.54 3.99 -8.82
C LYS A 761 50.32 3.21 -10.10
N ALA A 762 51.42 2.98 -10.83
CA ALA A 762 51.36 2.26 -12.10
C ALA A 762 50.76 0.87 -11.97
N GLY A 763 49.78 0.59 -12.79
CA GLY A 763 49.05 -0.68 -12.84
C GLY A 763 48.09 -0.92 -11.68
N GLU A 764 47.96 0.02 -10.72
CA GLU A 764 46.92 -0.01 -9.69
C GLU A 764 45.74 0.90 -10.11
N THR A 765 44.53 0.51 -9.77
CA THR A 765 43.34 1.35 -10.00
C THR A 765 43.31 2.46 -8.97
N PHE A 766 43.14 3.68 -9.43
CA PHE A 766 42.91 4.86 -8.60
C PHE A 766 41.68 5.65 -9.11
N GLU A 767 41.22 6.59 -8.34
CA GLU A 767 39.99 7.34 -8.65
C GLU A 767 40.31 8.81 -8.93
N ILE A 768 39.65 9.35 -9.96
CA ILE A 768 39.49 10.79 -10.16
C ILE A 768 38.10 11.21 -9.78
N ASN A 769 37.97 12.41 -9.20
CA ASN A 769 36.66 12.92 -8.76
C ASN A 769 36.39 14.29 -9.39
N PHE A 770 35.16 14.53 -9.77
CA PHE A 770 34.67 15.83 -10.21
C PHE A 770 33.24 16.06 -9.79
N ILE A 771 32.77 17.30 -9.89
CA ILE A 771 31.40 17.67 -9.56
C ILE A 771 30.64 17.92 -10.86
N ALA A 772 29.48 17.28 -11.02
CA ALA A 772 28.46 17.61 -12.00
C ALA A 772 27.33 18.38 -11.29
N GLU A 773 27.09 19.63 -11.67
CA GLU A 773 26.10 20.53 -11.06
C GLU A 773 25.03 20.90 -12.07
N ASN A 774 23.75 20.82 -11.66
CA ASN A 774 22.61 21.11 -12.51
C ASN A 774 21.84 22.32 -12.00
N ASN A 775 21.80 23.39 -12.77
CA ASN A 775 21.05 24.63 -12.50
C ASN A 775 19.70 24.67 -13.26
N GLY A 776 19.40 23.64 -14.05
CA GLY A 776 18.16 23.47 -14.82
C GLY A 776 17.21 22.48 -14.22
N ALA A 777 16.35 21.89 -15.06
CA ALA A 777 15.48 20.77 -14.70
C ALA A 777 16.27 19.46 -14.58
N ASP A 778 15.61 18.38 -14.12
CA ASP A 778 16.22 17.05 -14.10
C ASP A 778 16.75 16.67 -15.50
N GLY A 779 17.94 16.10 -15.53
CA GLY A 779 18.56 15.71 -16.78
C GLY A 779 19.87 14.97 -16.60
N TYR A 780 20.51 14.65 -17.71
CA TYR A 780 21.79 13.97 -17.71
C TYR A 780 22.78 14.64 -18.69
N ILE A 781 24.06 14.35 -18.47
CA ILE A 781 25.16 14.72 -19.36
C ILE A 781 26.01 13.47 -19.60
N ASN A 782 26.48 13.30 -20.86
CA ASN A 782 27.50 12.31 -21.20
C ASN A 782 28.88 12.98 -21.10
N VAL A 783 29.71 12.48 -20.20
CA VAL A 783 31.03 13.02 -19.94
C VAL A 783 32.09 12.06 -20.48
N GLU A 784 32.97 12.59 -21.32
CA GLU A 784 34.15 11.87 -21.77
C GLU A 784 35.33 12.18 -20.86
N VAL A 785 36.04 11.13 -20.49
CA VAL A 785 37.32 11.21 -19.77
C VAL A 785 38.45 10.91 -20.76
N LEU A 786 39.30 11.88 -21.00
CA LEU A 786 40.45 11.72 -21.89
C LEU A 786 41.73 11.66 -21.03
N VAL A 787 42.63 10.74 -21.38
CA VAL A 787 43.97 10.64 -20.87
C VAL A 787 44.96 10.91 -21.99
N ASP A 788 45.77 11.93 -21.84
CA ASP A 788 46.74 12.38 -22.89
C ASP A 788 46.07 12.68 -24.24
N GLY A 789 44.78 13.06 -24.22
CA GLY A 789 43.97 13.33 -25.39
C GLY A 789 43.29 12.11 -26.01
N GLU A 790 43.51 10.93 -25.50
CA GLU A 790 42.86 9.71 -25.92
C GLU A 790 41.64 9.38 -25.02
N LEU A 791 40.53 8.87 -25.58
CA LEU A 791 39.34 8.49 -24.82
C LEU A 791 39.62 7.30 -23.91
N ALA A 792 39.52 7.48 -22.61
CA ALA A 792 39.70 6.45 -21.60
C ALA A 792 38.37 5.91 -21.07
N ALA A 793 37.36 6.76 -20.90
CA ALA A 793 36.03 6.39 -20.43
C ALA A 793 34.93 7.36 -20.90
N THR A 794 33.71 6.89 -21.02
CA THR A 794 32.51 7.72 -21.16
C THR A 794 31.52 7.34 -20.08
N LYS A 795 30.90 8.35 -19.44
CA LYS A 795 29.92 8.11 -18.39
C LYS A 795 28.72 9.04 -18.53
N MET A 796 27.53 8.46 -18.51
CA MET A 796 26.28 9.21 -18.36
C MET A 796 26.08 9.57 -16.88
N ILE A 797 25.74 10.82 -16.60
CA ILE A 797 25.57 11.34 -15.25
C ILE A 797 24.23 12.04 -15.17
N ALA A 798 23.28 11.43 -14.50
CA ALA A 798 21.99 12.03 -14.22
C ALA A 798 22.08 12.90 -12.97
N VAL A 799 21.55 14.14 -13.05
CA VAL A 799 21.57 15.11 -11.94
C VAL A 799 20.20 15.73 -11.78
N SER A 800 19.62 15.67 -10.60
CA SER A 800 18.33 16.28 -10.29
C SER A 800 18.41 17.81 -10.33
N ALA A 801 17.28 18.46 -10.56
CA ALA A 801 17.13 19.91 -10.63
C ALA A 801 17.70 20.62 -9.39
N GLY A 802 18.52 21.65 -9.61
CA GLY A 802 19.12 22.44 -8.54
C GLY A 802 20.07 21.66 -7.60
N SER A 803 20.60 20.53 -8.05
CA SER A 803 21.43 19.62 -7.27
C SER A 803 22.82 19.46 -7.88
N PHE A 804 23.69 18.74 -7.19
CA PHE A 804 25.00 18.35 -7.72
C PHE A 804 25.32 16.90 -7.33
N ARG A 805 26.23 16.29 -8.08
CA ARG A 805 26.79 14.97 -7.78
C ARG A 805 28.31 15.02 -7.79
N VAL A 806 28.92 14.35 -6.83
CA VAL A 806 30.35 14.01 -6.89
C VAL A 806 30.46 12.72 -7.69
N VAL A 807 31.15 12.78 -8.79
CA VAL A 807 31.33 11.66 -9.72
C VAL A 807 32.73 11.12 -9.58
N THR A 808 32.82 9.80 -9.42
CA THR A 808 34.08 9.06 -9.31
C THR A 808 34.29 8.23 -10.57
N ILE A 809 35.47 8.32 -11.15
CA ILE A 809 35.88 7.52 -12.31
C ILE A 809 37.15 6.73 -11.93
N PRO A 810 37.13 5.40 -11.96
CA PRO A 810 38.30 4.57 -11.79
C PRO A 810 39.17 4.60 -13.02
N LEU A 811 40.47 4.75 -12.86
CA LEU A 811 41.48 4.73 -13.92
C LEU A 811 42.67 3.82 -13.50
N THR A 812 43.24 3.14 -14.49
CA THR A 812 44.48 2.36 -14.33
C THR A 812 45.47 2.81 -15.41
N LEU A 813 46.58 3.38 -15.04
CA LEU A 813 47.56 3.98 -15.97
C LEU A 813 48.94 3.40 -15.71
N ASP A 814 49.82 3.54 -16.71
CA ASP A 814 51.23 3.24 -16.60
C ASP A 814 52.01 4.37 -15.84
N ALA A 815 53.23 4.11 -15.40
CA ALA A 815 54.06 5.13 -14.75
C ALA A 815 54.40 6.24 -15.74
N GLY A 816 54.21 7.49 -15.34
CA GLY A 816 54.48 8.66 -16.18
C GLY A 816 53.75 9.92 -15.75
N GLU A 817 53.97 10.97 -16.52
CA GLU A 817 53.21 12.22 -16.44
C GLU A 817 52.03 12.11 -17.40
N HIS A 818 50.80 12.26 -16.88
CA HIS A 818 49.55 12.17 -17.66
C HIS A 818 48.73 13.46 -17.54
N VAL A 819 48.00 13.77 -18.60
CA VAL A 819 47.03 14.86 -18.62
C VAL A 819 45.62 14.27 -18.66
N ILE A 820 44.84 14.45 -17.59
CA ILE A 820 43.44 14.02 -17.49
C ILE A 820 42.57 15.19 -17.91
N THR A 821 41.66 14.95 -18.83
CA THR A 821 40.64 15.92 -19.25
C THR A 821 39.24 15.36 -19.01
N VAL A 822 38.36 16.11 -18.31
CA VAL A 822 36.99 15.74 -18.00
C VAL A 822 36.09 16.96 -18.13
N GLY A 823 35.07 16.91 -18.98
CA GLY A 823 34.08 17.98 -19.11
C GLY A 823 34.71 19.37 -19.41
N GLY A 824 35.86 19.39 -20.15
CA GLY A 824 36.60 20.61 -20.44
C GLY A 824 37.60 21.05 -19.34
N MET A 825 37.63 20.39 -18.17
CA MET A 825 38.64 20.62 -17.14
C MET A 825 39.86 19.76 -17.40
N THR A 826 41.04 20.25 -16.96
CA THR A 826 42.29 19.54 -17.14
C THR A 826 43.09 19.47 -15.83
N ALA A 827 43.60 18.28 -15.52
CA ALA A 827 44.52 18.06 -14.39
C ALA A 827 45.75 17.31 -14.86
N ASN A 828 46.91 17.71 -14.36
CA ASN A 828 48.19 16.98 -14.55
C ASN A 828 48.32 15.95 -13.41
N LEU A 829 48.63 14.73 -13.74
CA LEU A 829 48.79 13.62 -12.80
C LEU A 829 50.12 12.93 -13.02
N THR A 830 50.89 12.74 -11.94
CA THR A 830 52.06 11.86 -11.93
C THR A 830 51.68 10.50 -11.41
N VAL A 831 51.87 9.44 -12.18
CA VAL A 831 51.65 8.03 -11.78
C VAL A 831 53.04 7.43 -11.44
N GLU A 832 53.25 6.96 -10.20
CA GLU A 832 54.53 6.47 -9.68
C GLU A 832 54.76 4.96 -9.93
#